data_74022fd488deb9213b659ac2c938f47a
#
_entry.id   74022fd488deb9213b659ac2c938f47a
#
_cell.length_a   1.000
_cell.length_b   1.000
_cell.length_c   1.000
_cell.angle_alpha   90.00
_cell.angle_beta   90.00
_cell.angle_gamma   90.00
#
_symmetry.space_group_name_H-M   'P 1'
#
loop_
_entity.id
_entity.type
_entity.pdbx_description
1 polymer ?
#
loop_
_entity_poly.entity_id
_entity_poly.type
_entity_poly.pdbx_seq_one_letter_code
_entity_poly.pdbx_strand_id
1 'polypeptide(L)'
;MKTFFELVVKDVLSQVSLDKTFFIIPNRRSKVFLKKEIINNINRVSLSPIIISIDDFIELVSEKKESPKTLQIFNLYEAYMQVSEKKDFESYNLFRNWSNMLLNDINDIDMSLVSSELVFKYLYEIQKLQTISNEDAKTKLNFWKLIPKIVDDFKEILNEKNNSSKGSCHLIAKENIEMFSSSHSDHFFIFLGLNSLSKSEEFIINYLLENNNSKIYWDCEEKYIENNDHQSGYFFRKYLNKWPYYSAHSFNWLANNLNEKKNISVYETSKKVAQIKTISKILTEIYCDNNKSRTAIILPQSEMLRPLLNSIPKNIPEVNVSMSVSLIDLELPELTLSFLNVYVSLKSNRFYHKDIINLLSNNLFLLIFKNQERKINSFKSIISEKNMIYIPKDYIINYFNSNKIIQKVFDSSENKILNTLQELIDLYEKTENLKRSLEQSNKIKQIILIIKNFSDKHSFNLSFESLRDFYYDIIKNQSISLVGDLKSEVQIMGLLESRGIDFDNVIFCSANEGILPNNPYVSTFLPYDLRKKFDLPTLDESDARVSYDFYRLIQRSNNIYITYNSSPEGIDSGEKSRYIYQLELQKNKNYNVNKFVSSFPISHIEEPFEEYKKTDRLIKRLDEISMSGFSPSALKDFIENQIRFYERYVLGINESDSVIERAEHRGIGIIFHNTMEEIYKPFIGKKLTKINLKKCIKNIENILNKEFEEEYGKSYKYGKNIIAFKALEKNISNLIEVDIKKIEQGSEIEILVIEELFKTELKTKTGKKFYLKGKMDRIQKENGIISVLDYKTGNVDKRKLSYTNNDDVIDNSKTNALQLICYALLYSKKINHKGDIKAGIVSFKHINDGVLWLNEKTINKETKNIFNKSDLVYFEELIAKLIEQIYDTNISFKNE
;
A
#
# COMPACT_ATOMS: atom_id res chain seq x y z
N MET A 1 0.87 -38.07 -20.63
CA MET A 1 1.00 -38.89 -19.40
C MET A 1 -0.40 -39.23 -18.85
N LYS A 2 -0.62 -40.40 -18.26
CA LYS A 2 -1.91 -40.72 -17.63
C LYS A 2 -2.03 -39.94 -16.34
N THR A 3 -3.18 -39.28 -16.14
CA THR A 3 -3.42 -38.50 -14.89
C THR A 3 -3.77 -39.43 -13.74
N PHE A 4 -3.61 -38.95 -12.49
CA PHE A 4 -4.02 -39.69 -11.29
C PHE A 4 -5.50 -40.12 -11.40
N PHE A 5 -6.36 -39.19 -11.74
CA PHE A 5 -7.80 -39.50 -11.86
C PHE A 5 -8.10 -40.49 -12.99
N GLU A 6 -7.39 -40.41 -14.12
CA GLU A 6 -7.54 -41.39 -15.20
C GLU A 6 -7.23 -42.83 -14.75
N LEU A 7 -6.12 -42.97 -13.99
CA LEU A 7 -5.70 -44.28 -13.46
C LEU A 7 -6.74 -44.84 -12.47
N VAL A 8 -7.22 -44.02 -11.54
CA VAL A 8 -8.22 -44.42 -10.53
C VAL A 8 -9.55 -44.74 -11.20
N VAL A 9 -10.03 -43.87 -12.10
CA VAL A 9 -11.33 -44.09 -12.79
C VAL A 9 -11.33 -45.40 -13.56
N LYS A 10 -10.23 -45.77 -14.21
CA LYS A 10 -10.12 -47.05 -14.92
C LYS A 10 -10.20 -48.26 -13.99
N ASP A 11 -9.61 -48.17 -12.80
CA ASP A 11 -9.69 -49.24 -11.82
C ASP A 11 -11.09 -49.33 -11.18
N VAL A 12 -11.71 -48.22 -10.83
CA VAL A 12 -12.96 -48.14 -10.12
C VAL A 12 -14.18 -48.47 -10.99
N LEU A 13 -14.22 -48.00 -12.24
CA LEU A 13 -15.37 -48.17 -13.15
C LEU A 13 -15.74 -49.65 -13.43
N SER A 14 -14.79 -50.55 -13.31
CA SER A 14 -15.01 -52.00 -13.47
C SER A 14 -15.65 -52.65 -12.21
N GLN A 15 -15.65 -51.96 -11.06
CA GLN A 15 -15.90 -52.58 -9.76
C GLN A 15 -17.15 -52.04 -9.06
N VAL A 16 -17.63 -50.80 -9.42
CA VAL A 16 -18.69 -50.12 -8.65
C VAL A 16 -19.80 -49.59 -9.57
N SER A 17 -20.99 -49.46 -8.99
CA SER A 17 -22.13 -48.75 -9.58
C SER A 17 -22.03 -47.26 -9.26
N LEU A 18 -21.98 -46.40 -10.27
CA LEU A 18 -21.70 -44.96 -10.09
C LEU A 18 -22.82 -44.24 -9.34
N ASP A 19 -24.05 -44.63 -9.50
CA ASP A 19 -25.21 -44.02 -8.85
C ASP A 19 -25.20 -44.14 -7.32
N LYS A 20 -24.50 -45.16 -6.79
CA LYS A 20 -24.32 -45.41 -5.37
C LYS A 20 -22.89 -45.16 -4.89
N THR A 21 -22.17 -44.31 -5.57
CA THR A 21 -20.76 -44.07 -5.24
C THR A 21 -20.50 -42.65 -4.77
N PHE A 22 -19.85 -42.52 -3.63
CA PHE A 22 -19.25 -41.27 -3.15
C PHE A 22 -17.77 -41.25 -3.51
N PHE A 23 -17.38 -40.20 -4.25
CA PHE A 23 -15.96 -39.86 -4.44
C PHE A 23 -15.61 -38.71 -3.52
N ILE A 24 -14.75 -38.96 -2.57
CA ILE A 24 -14.25 -37.97 -1.60
C ILE A 24 -12.87 -37.52 -2.04
N ILE A 25 -12.74 -36.22 -2.34
CA ILE A 25 -11.56 -35.61 -2.96
C ILE A 25 -10.97 -34.50 -2.08
N PRO A 26 -9.70 -34.10 -2.29
CA PRO A 26 -9.05 -33.12 -1.41
C PRO A 26 -9.66 -31.72 -1.44
N ASN A 27 -10.21 -31.29 -2.56
CA ASN A 27 -10.78 -29.95 -2.72
C ASN A 27 -11.90 -29.91 -3.77
N ARG A 28 -12.79 -28.92 -3.66
CA ARG A 28 -13.95 -28.75 -4.55
C ARG A 28 -13.59 -28.62 -6.04
N ARG A 29 -12.39 -28.13 -6.35
CA ARG A 29 -11.94 -27.92 -7.74
C ARG A 29 -11.65 -29.22 -8.46
N SER A 30 -11.04 -30.17 -7.80
CA SER A 30 -10.73 -31.49 -8.33
C SER A 30 -11.98 -32.22 -8.85
N LYS A 31 -13.17 -31.86 -8.36
CA LYS A 31 -14.47 -32.37 -8.81
C LYS A 31 -14.68 -32.28 -10.31
N VAL A 32 -14.31 -31.15 -10.92
CA VAL A 32 -14.53 -30.92 -12.37
C VAL A 32 -13.61 -31.82 -13.20
N PHE A 33 -12.38 -31.97 -12.77
CA PHE A 33 -11.40 -32.82 -13.45
C PHE A 33 -11.76 -34.29 -13.31
N LEU A 34 -12.13 -34.74 -12.11
CA LEU A 34 -12.58 -36.10 -11.90
C LEU A 34 -13.86 -36.40 -12.70
N LYS A 35 -14.83 -35.48 -12.72
CA LYS A 35 -16.07 -35.63 -13.53
C LYS A 35 -15.76 -35.76 -15.01
N LYS A 36 -14.78 -34.97 -15.54
CA LYS A 36 -14.35 -35.07 -16.92
C LYS A 36 -13.75 -36.45 -17.22
N GLU A 37 -12.87 -36.95 -16.35
CA GLU A 37 -12.27 -38.27 -16.53
C GLU A 37 -13.32 -39.41 -16.45
N ILE A 38 -14.27 -39.29 -15.55
CA ILE A 38 -15.40 -40.26 -15.50
C ILE A 38 -16.19 -40.25 -16.82
N ILE A 39 -16.58 -39.08 -17.34
CA ILE A 39 -17.31 -38.93 -18.59
C ILE A 39 -16.50 -39.53 -19.78
N ASN A 40 -15.20 -39.27 -19.83
CA ASN A 40 -14.34 -39.78 -20.92
C ASN A 40 -14.18 -41.31 -20.93
N ASN A 41 -14.34 -41.95 -19.79
CA ASN A 41 -14.14 -43.41 -19.65
C ASN A 41 -15.46 -44.20 -19.51
N ILE A 42 -16.64 -43.57 -19.47
CA ILE A 42 -17.93 -44.23 -19.44
C ILE A 42 -18.44 -44.45 -20.87
N ASN A 43 -18.77 -45.70 -21.20
CA ASN A 43 -19.35 -46.08 -22.50
C ASN A 43 -20.87 -46.36 -22.42
N ARG A 44 -21.51 -46.05 -21.31
CA ARG A 44 -22.93 -46.31 -21.02
C ARG A 44 -23.59 -45.10 -20.35
N VAL A 45 -24.90 -44.96 -20.50
CA VAL A 45 -25.69 -44.01 -19.74
C VAL A 45 -25.71 -44.44 -18.29
N SER A 46 -25.34 -43.56 -17.39
CA SER A 46 -25.30 -43.77 -15.94
C SER A 46 -25.67 -42.51 -15.20
N LEU A 47 -26.25 -42.66 -14.02
CA LEU A 47 -26.43 -41.53 -13.10
C LEU A 47 -25.05 -41.04 -12.61
N SER A 48 -24.96 -39.74 -12.34
CA SER A 48 -23.70 -39.14 -11.85
C SER A 48 -23.44 -39.60 -10.41
N PRO A 49 -22.20 -40.01 -10.09
CA PRO A 49 -21.81 -40.26 -8.71
C PRO A 49 -21.83 -38.95 -7.89
N ILE A 50 -21.84 -39.11 -6.59
CA ILE A 50 -21.68 -38.00 -5.65
C ILE A 50 -20.21 -37.69 -5.52
N ILE A 51 -19.77 -36.51 -5.99
CA ILE A 51 -18.38 -36.08 -5.90
C ILE A 51 -18.31 -34.87 -4.97
N ILE A 52 -17.65 -35.01 -3.83
CA ILE A 52 -17.58 -33.97 -2.77
C ILE A 52 -16.15 -33.86 -2.21
N SER A 53 -15.82 -32.71 -1.65
CA SER A 53 -14.55 -32.53 -0.93
C SER A 53 -14.62 -33.18 0.44
N ILE A 54 -13.46 -33.44 1.07
CA ILE A 54 -13.40 -33.98 2.41
C ILE A 54 -14.08 -33.07 3.43
N ASP A 55 -13.92 -31.74 3.31
CA ASP A 55 -14.61 -30.77 4.16
C ASP A 55 -16.13 -30.84 3.97
N ASP A 56 -16.63 -30.90 2.72
CA ASP A 56 -18.07 -31.07 2.44
C ASP A 56 -18.60 -32.42 2.95
N PHE A 57 -17.77 -33.46 2.95
CA PHE A 57 -18.13 -34.77 3.48
C PHE A 57 -18.30 -34.73 4.99
N ILE A 58 -17.42 -34.04 5.72
CA ILE A 58 -17.55 -33.82 7.16
C ILE A 58 -18.81 -33.04 7.49
N GLU A 59 -19.11 -31.97 6.72
CA GLU A 59 -20.37 -31.20 6.87
C GLU A 59 -21.60 -32.10 6.62
N LEU A 60 -21.54 -32.99 5.65
CA LEU A 60 -22.64 -33.94 5.34
C LEU A 60 -22.87 -34.93 6.51
N VAL A 61 -21.80 -35.54 7.02
CA VAL A 61 -21.88 -36.52 8.12
C VAL A 61 -22.32 -35.85 9.43
N SER A 62 -21.86 -34.64 9.69
CA SER A 62 -22.23 -33.87 10.88
C SER A 62 -23.61 -33.26 10.81
N GLU A 63 -24.22 -33.16 9.62
CA GLU A 63 -25.46 -32.40 9.35
C GLU A 63 -25.34 -30.93 9.79
N LYS A 64 -24.13 -30.40 9.95
CA LYS A 64 -23.83 -29.05 10.34
C LYS A 64 -22.93 -28.39 9.31
N LYS A 65 -23.12 -27.08 9.16
CA LYS A 65 -22.30 -26.26 8.29
C LYS A 65 -21.43 -25.30 9.10
N GLU A 66 -20.15 -25.18 8.73
CA GLU A 66 -19.26 -24.24 9.39
C GLU A 66 -19.79 -22.81 9.25
N SER A 67 -19.93 -22.13 10.39
CA SER A 67 -20.33 -20.72 10.44
C SER A 67 -19.18 -19.81 10.01
N PRO A 68 -19.45 -18.62 9.43
CA PRO A 68 -18.40 -17.66 9.11
C PRO A 68 -17.48 -17.36 10.30
N LYS A 69 -16.16 -17.33 10.08
CA LYS A 69 -15.17 -17.14 11.14
C LYS A 69 -15.44 -15.89 11.99
N THR A 70 -15.92 -14.81 11.38
CA THR A 70 -16.31 -13.58 12.08
C THR A 70 -17.40 -13.83 13.12
N LEU A 71 -18.40 -14.63 12.76
CA LEU A 71 -19.49 -14.99 13.66
C LEU A 71 -18.99 -15.89 14.82
N GLN A 72 -18.05 -16.79 14.53
CA GLN A 72 -17.42 -17.61 15.56
C GLN A 72 -16.64 -16.73 16.57
N ILE A 73 -15.91 -15.72 16.09
CA ILE A 73 -15.17 -14.76 16.96
C ILE A 73 -16.14 -13.95 17.82
N PHE A 74 -17.30 -13.56 17.30
CA PHE A 74 -18.32 -12.88 18.10
C PHE A 74 -18.91 -13.78 19.18
N ASN A 75 -19.22 -15.01 18.85
CA ASN A 75 -19.70 -15.96 19.84
C ASN A 75 -18.64 -16.21 20.93
N LEU A 76 -17.37 -16.24 20.55
CA LEU A 76 -16.25 -16.36 21.49
C LEU A 76 -16.12 -15.10 22.38
N TYR A 77 -16.36 -13.92 21.85
CA TYR A 77 -16.38 -12.68 22.64
C TYR A 77 -17.55 -12.66 23.63
N GLU A 78 -18.72 -13.15 23.21
CA GLU A 78 -19.87 -13.29 24.08
C GLU A 78 -19.59 -14.25 25.26
N ALA A 79 -18.97 -15.39 24.99
CA ALA A 79 -18.50 -16.31 26.03
C ALA A 79 -17.47 -15.65 26.97
N TYR A 80 -16.52 -14.90 26.41
CA TYR A 80 -15.54 -14.14 27.20
C TYR A 80 -16.23 -13.15 28.15
N MET A 81 -17.24 -12.41 27.68
CA MET A 81 -17.98 -11.45 28.50
C MET A 81 -18.82 -12.12 29.61
N GLN A 82 -19.33 -13.35 29.38
CA GLN A 82 -20.08 -14.08 30.39
C GLN A 82 -19.19 -14.59 31.53
N VAL A 83 -17.97 -14.96 31.23
CA VAL A 83 -17.02 -15.55 32.19
C VAL A 83 -16.23 -14.48 32.96
N SER A 84 -15.91 -13.36 32.32
CA SER A 84 -15.07 -12.29 32.88
C SER A 84 -15.85 -11.37 33.81
N GLU A 85 -15.20 -10.90 34.91
CA GLU A 85 -15.80 -9.86 35.76
C GLU A 85 -15.83 -8.50 35.03
N LYS A 86 -16.88 -7.70 35.24
CA LYS A 86 -17.08 -6.40 34.54
C LYS A 86 -15.89 -5.43 34.60
N LYS A 87 -15.08 -5.50 35.65
CA LYS A 87 -13.88 -4.65 35.82
C LYS A 87 -12.66 -5.12 34.99
N ASP A 88 -12.68 -6.36 34.53
CA ASP A 88 -11.58 -6.98 33.79
C ASP A 88 -11.91 -7.12 32.30
N PHE A 89 -13.03 -6.53 31.82
CA PHE A 89 -13.42 -6.59 30.45
C PHE A 89 -12.42 -5.85 29.55
N GLU A 90 -11.78 -6.60 28.68
CA GLU A 90 -11.08 -6.00 27.55
C GLU A 90 -12.09 -5.52 26.49
N SER A 91 -11.79 -4.36 25.90
CA SER A 91 -12.54 -3.92 24.72
C SER A 91 -12.42 -4.95 23.61
N TYR A 92 -13.40 -5.01 22.71
CA TYR A 92 -13.35 -5.92 21.57
C TYR A 92 -12.05 -5.76 20.77
N ASN A 93 -11.51 -4.55 20.67
CA ASN A 93 -10.24 -4.27 19.97
C ASN A 93 -9.02 -4.99 20.61
N LEU A 94 -8.98 -5.14 21.91
CA LEU A 94 -7.92 -5.90 22.61
C LEU A 94 -8.17 -7.39 22.50
N PHE A 95 -9.41 -7.83 22.72
CA PHE A 95 -9.83 -9.23 22.62
C PHE A 95 -9.49 -9.83 21.25
N ARG A 96 -9.75 -9.13 20.16
CA ARG A 96 -9.49 -9.62 18.80
C ARG A 96 -8.03 -9.96 18.51
N ASN A 97 -7.07 -9.36 19.22
CA ASN A 97 -5.64 -9.61 19.01
C ASN A 97 -5.25 -11.05 19.33
N TRP A 98 -5.98 -11.67 20.25
CA TRP A 98 -5.71 -13.04 20.67
C TRP A 98 -6.84 -14.04 20.37
N SER A 99 -8.06 -13.58 20.08
CA SER A 99 -9.22 -14.45 19.84
C SER A 99 -9.03 -15.43 18.67
N ASN A 100 -8.37 -14.99 17.58
CA ASN A 100 -8.05 -15.87 16.46
C ASN A 100 -7.12 -17.01 16.85
N MET A 101 -6.17 -16.75 17.77
CA MET A 101 -5.27 -17.77 18.31
C MET A 101 -6.06 -18.83 19.07
N LEU A 102 -6.93 -18.39 19.99
CA LEU A 102 -7.72 -19.29 20.80
C LEU A 102 -8.68 -20.11 19.94
N LEU A 103 -9.34 -19.48 18.97
CA LEU A 103 -10.27 -20.18 18.06
C LEU A 103 -9.55 -21.25 17.23
N ASN A 104 -8.34 -20.96 16.75
CA ASN A 104 -7.55 -21.95 16.02
C ASN A 104 -7.15 -23.11 16.94
N ASP A 105 -6.72 -22.83 18.17
CA ASP A 105 -6.34 -23.86 19.14
C ASP A 105 -7.55 -24.73 19.54
N ILE A 106 -8.74 -24.14 19.71
CA ILE A 106 -9.98 -24.90 19.97
C ILE A 106 -10.28 -25.85 18.80
N ASN A 107 -10.20 -25.35 17.55
CA ASN A 107 -10.44 -26.19 16.38
C ASN A 107 -9.41 -27.33 16.25
N ASP A 108 -8.12 -27.04 16.47
CA ASP A 108 -7.06 -28.06 16.43
C ASP A 108 -7.28 -29.14 17.48
N ILE A 109 -7.67 -28.77 18.72
CA ILE A 109 -7.99 -29.69 19.81
C ILE A 109 -9.17 -30.57 19.44
N ASP A 110 -10.29 -29.97 18.98
CA ASP A 110 -11.49 -30.69 18.64
C ASP A 110 -11.27 -31.64 17.44
N MET A 111 -10.58 -31.19 16.40
CA MET A 111 -10.21 -32.00 15.23
C MET A 111 -9.26 -33.15 15.59
N SER A 112 -8.46 -32.98 16.66
CA SER A 112 -7.58 -34.01 17.20
C SER A 112 -8.26 -34.95 18.17
N LEU A 113 -9.56 -34.78 18.44
CA LEU A 113 -10.38 -35.60 19.35
C LEU A 113 -9.83 -35.64 20.80
N VAL A 114 -9.28 -34.52 21.25
CA VAL A 114 -8.72 -34.38 22.61
C VAL A 114 -9.64 -33.50 23.45
N SER A 115 -9.69 -33.72 24.75
CA SER A 115 -10.46 -32.87 25.65
C SER A 115 -9.83 -31.47 25.79
N SER A 116 -10.58 -30.42 25.43
CA SER A 116 -10.17 -29.03 25.61
C SER A 116 -9.87 -28.70 27.07
N GLU A 117 -10.66 -29.22 28.00
CA GLU A 117 -10.47 -29.02 29.41
C GLU A 117 -9.09 -29.54 29.88
N LEU A 118 -8.71 -30.76 29.45
CA LEU A 118 -7.41 -31.36 29.81
C LEU A 118 -6.22 -30.54 29.28
N VAL A 119 -6.30 -30.10 28.02
CA VAL A 119 -5.22 -29.34 27.37
C VAL A 119 -5.05 -27.97 28.04
N PHE A 120 -6.11 -27.21 28.24
CA PHE A 120 -6.01 -25.87 28.83
C PHE A 120 -5.72 -25.88 30.32
N LYS A 121 -6.19 -26.91 31.05
CA LYS A 121 -5.79 -27.13 32.44
C LYS A 121 -4.31 -27.41 32.58
N TYR A 122 -3.76 -28.24 31.69
CA TYR A 122 -2.33 -28.51 31.67
C TYR A 122 -1.52 -27.26 31.29
N LEU A 123 -1.99 -26.47 30.33
CA LEU A 123 -1.39 -25.20 29.99
C LEU A 123 -1.35 -24.23 31.19
N TYR A 124 -2.46 -24.13 31.93
CA TYR A 124 -2.53 -23.33 33.16
C TYR A 124 -1.47 -23.77 34.21
N GLU A 125 -1.32 -25.05 34.43
CA GLU A 125 -0.32 -25.55 35.39
C GLU A 125 1.13 -25.25 34.96
N ILE A 126 1.44 -25.32 33.63
CA ILE A 126 2.73 -24.90 33.08
C ILE A 126 2.97 -23.39 33.34
N GLN A 127 1.99 -22.59 33.03
CA GLN A 127 2.09 -21.13 33.22
C GLN A 127 2.27 -20.76 34.69
N LYS A 128 1.61 -21.48 35.60
CA LYS A 128 1.75 -21.31 37.04
C LYS A 128 3.16 -21.63 37.54
N LEU A 129 3.81 -22.64 36.98
CA LEU A 129 5.20 -23.01 37.31
C LEU A 129 6.21 -21.98 36.80
N GLN A 130 5.93 -21.33 35.65
CA GLN A 130 6.82 -20.35 35.03
C GLN A 130 6.68 -18.94 35.61
N THR A 131 5.64 -18.68 36.39
CA THR A 131 5.29 -17.33 36.83
C THR A 131 5.92 -17.02 38.18
N ILE A 132 6.86 -16.09 38.23
CA ILE A 132 7.46 -15.51 39.44
C ILE A 132 6.51 -14.43 40.00
N SER A 133 6.37 -14.36 41.32
CA SER A 133 5.33 -13.63 42.05
C SER A 133 5.38 -12.08 41.92
N ASN A 134 4.83 -11.53 40.86
CA ASN A 134 4.52 -10.08 40.67
C ASN A 134 3.03 -9.89 40.43
N GLU A 135 2.48 -8.68 40.67
CA GLU A 135 1.04 -8.39 40.46
C GLU A 135 0.59 -8.61 39.01
N ASP A 136 1.40 -8.26 38.02
CA ASP A 136 1.16 -8.56 36.59
C ASP A 136 1.07 -10.06 36.31
N ALA A 137 1.77 -10.85 37.11
CA ALA A 137 1.76 -12.30 37.03
C ALA A 137 0.44 -12.91 37.47
N LYS A 138 -0.24 -12.34 38.45
CA LYS A 138 -1.55 -12.81 38.94
C LYS A 138 -2.64 -12.55 37.90
N THR A 139 -2.60 -11.41 37.22
CA THR A 139 -3.55 -11.06 36.14
C THR A 139 -3.43 -12.03 34.98
N LYS A 140 -2.18 -12.33 34.54
CA LYS A 140 -1.93 -13.34 33.49
C LYS A 140 -2.41 -14.74 33.92
N LEU A 141 -2.16 -15.17 35.15
CA LEU A 141 -2.62 -16.46 35.64
C LEU A 141 -4.15 -16.55 35.69
N ASN A 142 -4.84 -15.46 36.07
CA ASN A 142 -6.31 -15.43 36.05
C ASN A 142 -6.85 -15.64 34.64
N PHE A 143 -6.25 -15.01 33.64
CA PHE A 143 -6.62 -15.22 32.23
C PHE A 143 -6.55 -16.71 31.84
N TRP A 144 -5.41 -17.38 32.12
CA TRP A 144 -5.25 -18.80 31.80
C TRP A 144 -6.24 -19.70 32.56
N LYS A 145 -6.62 -19.32 33.76
CA LYS A 145 -7.61 -20.04 34.57
C LYS A 145 -9.03 -19.93 33.98
N LEU A 146 -9.34 -18.84 33.31
CA LEU A 146 -10.68 -18.59 32.71
C LEU A 146 -10.85 -19.28 31.36
N ILE A 147 -9.78 -19.58 30.63
CA ILE A 147 -9.85 -20.12 29.26
C ILE A 147 -10.71 -21.39 29.16
N PRO A 148 -10.56 -22.41 30.02
CA PRO A 148 -11.41 -23.62 29.93
C PRO A 148 -12.88 -23.26 29.94
N LYS A 149 -13.31 -22.39 30.87
CA LYS A 149 -14.70 -21.97 31.00
C LYS A 149 -15.17 -21.15 29.80
N ILE A 150 -14.31 -20.27 29.26
CA ILE A 150 -14.62 -19.52 28.03
C ILE A 150 -14.87 -20.47 26.86
N VAL A 151 -14.10 -21.54 26.75
CA VAL A 151 -14.25 -22.56 25.71
C VAL A 151 -15.55 -23.35 25.86
N ASP A 152 -15.90 -23.71 27.09
CA ASP A 152 -17.15 -24.43 27.38
C ASP A 152 -18.37 -23.55 27.07
N ASP A 153 -18.42 -22.32 27.59
CA ASP A 153 -19.49 -21.37 27.29
C ASP A 153 -19.57 -21.04 25.77
N PHE A 154 -18.42 -20.98 25.08
CA PHE A 154 -18.38 -20.80 23.62
C PHE A 154 -19.05 -21.97 22.88
N LYS A 155 -18.78 -23.21 23.28
CA LYS A 155 -19.44 -24.39 22.71
C LYS A 155 -20.94 -24.43 22.99
N GLU A 156 -21.37 -24.01 24.18
CA GLU A 156 -22.77 -23.86 24.52
C GLU A 156 -23.46 -22.80 23.65
N ILE A 157 -22.85 -21.60 23.49
CA ILE A 157 -23.37 -20.52 22.63
C ILE A 157 -23.49 -20.96 21.17
N LEU A 158 -22.50 -21.72 20.66
CA LEU A 158 -22.59 -22.27 19.31
C LEU A 158 -23.79 -23.18 19.15
N ASN A 159 -24.02 -24.08 20.10
CA ASN A 159 -25.17 -25.01 20.08
C ASN A 159 -26.53 -24.28 20.18
N GLU A 160 -26.67 -23.35 21.13
CA GLU A 160 -27.89 -22.56 21.31
C GLU A 160 -28.28 -21.77 20.05
N LYS A 161 -27.27 -21.19 19.37
CA LYS A 161 -27.48 -20.39 18.14
C LYS A 161 -27.53 -21.22 16.86
N ASN A 162 -27.42 -22.52 16.96
CA ASN A 162 -27.29 -23.44 15.82
C ASN A 162 -26.13 -23.05 14.88
N ASN A 163 -25.05 -22.51 15.46
CA ASN A 163 -23.78 -22.22 14.79
C ASN A 163 -22.80 -23.37 15.00
N SER A 164 -21.79 -23.46 14.15
CA SER A 164 -20.75 -24.48 14.29
C SER A 164 -19.38 -23.92 13.94
N SER A 165 -18.37 -24.34 14.69
CA SER A 165 -16.97 -24.16 14.31
C SER A 165 -16.50 -25.35 13.47
N LYS A 166 -15.33 -25.21 12.81
CA LYS A 166 -14.76 -26.35 12.07
C LYS A 166 -14.54 -27.55 13.00
N GLY A 167 -13.97 -27.33 14.17
CA GLY A 167 -13.74 -28.38 15.17
C GLY A 167 -15.02 -29.05 15.66
N SER A 168 -16.08 -28.26 15.92
CA SER A 168 -17.37 -28.83 16.33
C SER A 168 -18.02 -29.68 15.25
N CYS A 169 -17.93 -29.32 13.98
CA CYS A 169 -18.39 -30.17 12.87
C CYS A 169 -17.65 -31.52 12.87
N HIS A 170 -16.35 -31.54 13.10
CA HIS A 170 -15.57 -32.78 13.16
C HIS A 170 -15.93 -33.66 14.35
N LEU A 171 -16.19 -33.08 15.52
CA LEU A 171 -16.65 -33.85 16.70
C LEU A 171 -18.00 -34.50 16.44
N ILE A 172 -18.99 -33.73 15.95
CA ILE A 172 -20.34 -34.23 15.64
C ILE A 172 -20.26 -35.27 14.52
N ALA A 173 -19.45 -35.08 13.49
CA ALA A 173 -19.27 -36.07 12.43
C ALA A 173 -18.74 -37.39 12.95
N LYS A 174 -17.81 -37.38 13.91
CA LYS A 174 -17.32 -38.57 14.59
C LYS A 174 -18.46 -39.29 15.37
N GLU A 175 -19.33 -38.54 16.02
CA GLU A 175 -20.48 -39.11 16.77
C GLU A 175 -21.51 -39.70 15.81
N ASN A 176 -21.77 -39.09 14.67
CA ASN A 176 -22.81 -39.49 13.73
C ASN A 176 -22.35 -40.59 12.77
N ILE A 177 -21.08 -40.95 12.67
CA ILE A 177 -20.56 -41.84 11.63
C ILE A 177 -21.21 -43.21 11.60
N GLU A 178 -21.55 -43.79 12.74
CA GLU A 178 -22.22 -45.08 12.84
C GLU A 178 -23.62 -45.07 12.20
N MET A 179 -24.40 -44.03 12.51
CA MET A 179 -25.73 -43.84 11.93
C MET A 179 -25.61 -43.56 10.44
N PHE A 180 -24.67 -42.73 10.02
CA PHE A 180 -24.43 -42.42 8.62
C PHE A 180 -24.00 -43.67 7.82
N SER A 181 -23.07 -44.45 8.34
CA SER A 181 -22.65 -45.73 7.76
C SER A 181 -23.79 -46.70 7.57
N SER A 182 -24.63 -46.88 8.58
CA SER A 182 -25.76 -47.78 8.54
C SER A 182 -26.83 -47.35 7.50
N SER A 183 -27.08 -46.05 7.39
CA SER A 183 -28.03 -45.49 6.43
C SER A 183 -27.51 -45.53 4.96
N HIS A 184 -26.24 -45.73 4.75
CA HIS A 184 -25.56 -45.78 3.44
C HIS A 184 -24.82 -47.11 3.24
N SER A 185 -25.34 -48.21 3.81
CA SER A 185 -24.70 -49.54 3.76
C SER A 185 -24.54 -50.10 2.35
N ASP A 186 -25.37 -49.67 1.41
CA ASP A 186 -25.34 -50.07 0.00
C ASP A 186 -24.50 -49.13 -0.89
N HIS A 187 -23.87 -48.11 -0.32
CA HIS A 187 -23.03 -47.15 -1.06
C HIS A 187 -21.57 -47.54 -1.00
N PHE A 188 -20.83 -47.10 -2.04
CA PHE A 188 -19.36 -47.18 -2.13
C PHE A 188 -18.74 -45.85 -1.77
N PHE A 189 -17.72 -45.87 -0.89
CA PHE A 189 -16.95 -44.68 -0.53
C PHE A 189 -15.52 -44.79 -1.07
N ILE A 190 -15.16 -43.87 -1.95
CA ILE A 190 -13.85 -43.88 -2.61
C ILE A 190 -13.11 -42.60 -2.27
N PHE A 191 -12.06 -42.74 -1.49
CA PHE A 191 -11.20 -41.65 -1.05
C PHE A 191 -10.03 -41.49 -2.02
N LEU A 192 -9.82 -40.25 -2.53
CA LEU A 192 -8.87 -40.02 -3.60
C LEU A 192 -7.88 -38.91 -3.25
N GLY A 193 -6.59 -39.20 -3.33
CA GLY A 193 -5.52 -38.19 -3.29
C GLY A 193 -5.46 -37.35 -2.02
N LEU A 194 -5.95 -37.89 -0.91
CA LEU A 194 -5.85 -37.25 0.41
C LEU A 194 -4.40 -37.33 0.91
N ASN A 195 -4.03 -36.46 1.85
CA ASN A 195 -2.69 -36.47 2.44
C ASN A 195 -2.73 -36.26 3.95
N SER A 196 -2.64 -35.01 4.41
CA SER A 196 -2.62 -34.68 5.85
C SER A 196 -4.04 -34.68 6.39
N LEU A 197 -4.41 -35.73 7.09
CA LEU A 197 -5.71 -35.89 7.72
C LEU A 197 -5.65 -35.50 9.19
N SER A 198 -6.71 -34.89 9.70
CA SER A 198 -6.93 -34.73 11.14
C SER A 198 -7.30 -36.08 11.78
N LYS A 199 -7.19 -36.18 13.10
CA LYS A 199 -7.56 -37.43 13.81
C LYS A 199 -9.01 -37.81 13.63
N SER A 200 -9.90 -36.83 13.57
CA SER A 200 -11.33 -37.07 13.30
C SER A 200 -11.55 -37.61 11.88
N GLU A 201 -10.86 -37.07 10.87
CA GLU A 201 -10.91 -37.59 9.50
C GLU A 201 -10.30 -39.01 9.41
N GLU A 202 -9.17 -39.23 10.07
CA GLU A 202 -8.57 -40.58 10.17
C GLU A 202 -9.57 -41.58 10.77
N PHE A 203 -10.26 -41.20 11.86
CA PHE A 203 -11.27 -42.04 12.50
C PHE A 203 -12.44 -42.36 11.57
N ILE A 204 -13.02 -41.34 10.94
CA ILE A 204 -14.18 -41.48 10.04
C ILE A 204 -13.82 -42.35 8.83
N ILE A 205 -12.65 -42.10 8.20
CA ILE A 205 -12.22 -42.90 7.05
C ILE A 205 -11.97 -44.35 7.42
N ASN A 206 -11.26 -44.64 8.54
CA ASN A 206 -11.02 -46.01 9.00
C ASN A 206 -12.34 -46.72 9.32
N TYR A 207 -13.29 -46.03 9.98
CA TYR A 207 -14.61 -46.61 10.27
C TYR A 207 -15.31 -47.05 8.99
N LEU A 208 -15.31 -46.21 7.93
CA LEU A 208 -15.93 -46.56 6.65
C LEU A 208 -15.16 -47.63 5.86
N LEU A 209 -13.81 -47.65 5.97
CA LEU A 209 -13.02 -48.71 5.34
C LEU A 209 -13.24 -50.08 5.96
N GLU A 210 -13.59 -50.15 7.26
CA GLU A 210 -13.83 -51.40 7.99
C GLU A 210 -15.29 -51.87 7.88
N ASN A 211 -16.28 -50.95 7.80
CA ASN A 211 -17.71 -51.28 7.92
C ASN A 211 -18.51 -51.14 6.62
N ASN A 212 -17.97 -50.45 5.59
CA ASN A 212 -18.63 -50.22 4.31
C ASN A 212 -17.79 -50.69 3.12
N ASN A 213 -18.43 -50.79 1.95
CA ASN A 213 -17.69 -50.97 0.68
C ASN A 213 -16.86 -49.72 0.37
N SER A 214 -15.64 -49.66 0.85
CA SER A 214 -14.81 -48.46 0.77
C SER A 214 -13.41 -48.75 0.25
N LYS A 215 -12.83 -47.81 -0.48
CA LYS A 215 -11.45 -47.87 -0.98
C LYS A 215 -10.78 -46.52 -0.83
N ILE A 216 -9.45 -46.55 -0.62
CA ILE A 216 -8.64 -45.35 -0.60
C ILE A 216 -7.51 -45.46 -1.60
N TYR A 217 -7.29 -44.41 -2.39
CA TYR A 217 -6.23 -44.28 -3.41
C TYR A 217 -5.35 -43.12 -3.05
N TRP A 218 -4.11 -43.41 -2.70
CA TRP A 218 -3.10 -42.43 -2.39
C TRP A 218 -2.38 -41.94 -3.64
N ASP A 219 -2.05 -40.65 -3.68
CA ASP A 219 -1.30 -40.05 -4.79
C ASP A 219 0.11 -39.70 -4.33
N CYS A 220 0.92 -40.70 -4.11
CA CYS A 220 2.28 -40.55 -3.61
C CYS A 220 3.27 -41.42 -4.40
N GLU A 221 4.49 -40.97 -4.53
CA GLU A 221 5.59 -41.77 -5.07
C GLU A 221 6.08 -42.77 -4.03
N GLU A 222 6.26 -44.03 -4.45
CA GLU A 222 6.76 -45.14 -3.62
C GLU A 222 8.10 -44.77 -2.95
N LYS A 223 9.01 -44.18 -3.71
CA LYS A 223 10.32 -43.72 -3.25
C LYS A 223 10.29 -42.76 -2.05
N TYR A 224 9.25 -41.94 -1.92
CA TYR A 224 9.11 -41.03 -0.77
C TYR A 224 8.59 -41.75 0.47
N ILE A 225 7.92 -42.87 0.30
CA ILE A 225 7.49 -43.72 1.40
C ILE A 225 8.68 -44.55 1.93
N GLU A 226 9.48 -45.07 1.03
CA GLU A 226 10.69 -45.84 1.38
C GLU A 226 11.76 -45.00 2.09
N ASN A 227 11.89 -43.76 1.73
CA ASN A 227 12.84 -42.83 2.33
C ASN A 227 12.25 -42.23 3.63
N ASN A 228 12.73 -42.71 4.77
CA ASN A 228 12.26 -42.25 6.08
C ASN A 228 12.49 -40.77 6.37
N ASP A 229 13.47 -40.14 5.75
CA ASP A 229 13.82 -38.75 5.97
C ASP A 229 13.06 -37.79 5.05
N HIS A 230 12.42 -38.30 3.99
CA HIS A 230 11.72 -37.43 3.05
C HIS A 230 10.37 -36.97 3.59
N GLN A 231 10.20 -35.65 3.77
CA GLN A 231 9.01 -35.06 4.39
C GLN A 231 7.71 -35.34 3.62
N SER A 232 7.72 -35.43 2.30
CA SER A 232 6.50 -35.68 1.50
C SER A 232 5.89 -37.07 1.74
N GLY A 233 6.65 -38.05 2.23
CA GLY A 233 6.16 -39.38 2.62
C GLY A 233 5.69 -39.48 4.07
N TYR A 234 5.81 -38.43 4.88
CA TYR A 234 5.59 -38.45 6.33
C TYR A 234 4.21 -39.03 6.71
N PHE A 235 3.13 -38.48 6.17
CA PHE A 235 1.77 -38.91 6.52
C PHE A 235 1.49 -40.33 6.05
N PHE A 236 1.96 -40.73 4.86
CA PHE A 236 1.72 -42.06 4.33
C PHE A 236 2.44 -43.14 5.15
N ARG A 237 3.66 -42.88 5.62
CA ARG A 237 4.36 -43.77 6.55
C ARG A 237 3.61 -43.87 7.90
N LYS A 238 3.03 -42.74 8.39
CA LYS A 238 2.21 -42.72 9.60
C LYS A 238 0.97 -43.58 9.41
N TYR A 239 0.26 -43.49 8.31
CA TYR A 239 -0.96 -44.28 8.03
C TYR A 239 -0.64 -45.76 7.83
N LEU A 240 0.38 -46.06 7.03
CA LEU A 240 0.82 -47.43 6.80
C LEU A 240 1.12 -48.16 8.10
N ASN A 241 1.75 -47.49 9.07
CA ASN A 241 2.16 -48.09 10.35
C ASN A 241 1.04 -48.08 11.40
N LYS A 242 0.08 -47.19 11.37
CA LYS A 242 -0.91 -46.98 12.44
C LYS A 242 -2.31 -47.46 12.12
N TRP A 243 -2.69 -47.53 10.83
CA TRP A 243 -4.07 -47.87 10.50
C TRP A 243 -4.29 -49.39 10.50
N PRO A 244 -5.27 -49.91 11.25
CA PRO A 244 -5.59 -51.33 11.28
C PRO A 244 -5.90 -51.92 9.93
N TYR A 245 -6.54 -51.12 9.05
CA TYR A 245 -6.89 -51.49 7.69
C TYR A 245 -5.69 -52.08 6.90
N TYR A 246 -4.46 -51.53 7.08
CA TYR A 246 -3.28 -51.98 6.35
C TYR A 246 -2.63 -53.24 6.92
N SER A 247 -3.11 -53.77 8.02
CA SER A 247 -2.71 -55.10 8.49
C SER A 247 -3.26 -56.21 7.57
N ALA A 248 -4.39 -55.98 6.89
CA ALA A 248 -5.05 -56.94 6.02
C ALA A 248 -5.07 -56.53 4.54
N HIS A 249 -4.77 -55.28 4.21
CA HIS A 249 -4.84 -54.72 2.87
C HIS A 249 -3.52 -54.12 2.45
N SER A 250 -3.20 -54.16 1.14
CA SER A 250 -2.03 -53.49 0.59
C SER A 250 -2.22 -51.99 0.54
N PHE A 251 -1.14 -51.26 0.69
CA PHE A 251 -1.14 -49.82 0.54
C PHE A 251 -1.13 -49.44 -0.97
N ASN A 252 -2.22 -48.88 -1.47
CA ASN A 252 -2.39 -48.56 -2.87
C ASN A 252 -1.86 -47.16 -3.22
N TRP A 253 -0.69 -47.09 -3.82
CA TRP A 253 -0.17 -45.90 -4.47
C TRP A 253 -0.12 -46.11 -5.97
N LEU A 254 -0.31 -45.02 -6.74
CA LEU A 254 -0.45 -45.12 -8.18
C LEU A 254 0.69 -44.45 -8.97
N ALA A 255 1.70 -43.93 -8.27
CA ALA A 255 2.76 -43.18 -8.89
C ALA A 255 4.13 -43.83 -8.73
N ASN A 256 4.79 -44.01 -9.86
CA ASN A 256 6.22 -44.31 -9.97
C ASN A 256 6.85 -43.52 -11.15
N ASN A 257 6.47 -42.21 -11.20
CA ASN A 257 6.78 -41.36 -12.35
C ASN A 257 8.10 -40.59 -12.17
N LEU A 258 8.71 -40.66 -10.98
CA LEU A 258 10.03 -40.06 -10.73
C LEU A 258 11.15 -40.72 -11.55
N ASN A 259 10.90 -41.92 -12.09
CA ASN A 259 11.85 -42.63 -12.98
C ASN A 259 11.77 -42.15 -14.43
N GLU A 260 10.82 -41.30 -14.78
CA GLU A 260 10.72 -40.70 -16.11
C GLU A 260 11.60 -39.46 -16.24
N LYS A 261 12.01 -39.16 -17.47
CA LYS A 261 12.86 -38.02 -17.78
C LYS A 261 12.14 -36.71 -17.51
N LYS A 262 12.74 -35.84 -16.68
CA LYS A 262 12.20 -34.52 -16.32
C LYS A 262 13.19 -33.41 -16.62
N ASN A 263 12.68 -32.32 -17.18
CA ASN A 263 13.45 -31.10 -17.43
C ASN A 263 13.10 -30.06 -16.33
N ILE A 264 14.08 -29.77 -15.49
CA ILE A 264 13.92 -28.78 -14.42
C ILE A 264 14.77 -27.59 -14.76
N SER A 265 14.14 -26.40 -14.86
CA SER A 265 14.81 -25.14 -15.16
C SER A 265 14.61 -24.18 -13.98
N VAL A 266 15.70 -23.79 -13.34
CA VAL A 266 15.70 -22.88 -12.20
C VAL A 266 16.21 -21.51 -12.66
N TYR A 267 15.39 -20.49 -12.46
CA TYR A 267 15.67 -19.11 -12.87
C TYR A 267 15.89 -18.23 -11.65
N GLU A 268 17.11 -17.76 -11.51
CA GLU A 268 17.45 -16.70 -10.58
C GLU A 268 17.08 -15.35 -11.16
N THR A 269 16.38 -14.52 -10.40
CA THR A 269 15.90 -13.21 -10.85
C THR A 269 16.15 -12.15 -9.77
N SER A 270 16.31 -10.89 -10.20
CA SER A 270 16.59 -9.78 -9.29
C SER A 270 15.34 -9.02 -8.90
N LYS A 271 14.28 -9.45 -8.59
CA LYS A 271 13.03 -8.80 -8.10
C LYS A 271 11.77 -9.51 -8.62
N LYS A 272 10.65 -9.27 -7.95
CA LYS A 272 9.34 -9.82 -8.31
C LYS A 272 8.94 -9.54 -9.77
N VAL A 273 9.18 -8.33 -10.27
CA VAL A 273 8.86 -7.96 -11.67
C VAL A 273 9.68 -8.78 -12.69
N ALA A 274 10.96 -9.05 -12.39
CA ALA A 274 11.79 -9.86 -13.26
C ALA A 274 11.31 -11.33 -13.30
N GLN A 275 10.80 -11.87 -12.19
CA GLN A 275 10.15 -13.19 -12.18
C GLN A 275 8.96 -13.23 -13.14
N ILE A 276 8.08 -12.23 -13.07
CA ILE A 276 6.90 -12.14 -13.95
C ILE A 276 7.31 -12.09 -15.43
N LYS A 277 8.31 -11.27 -15.77
CA LYS A 277 8.82 -11.20 -17.15
C LYS A 277 9.44 -12.53 -17.59
N THR A 278 10.14 -13.22 -16.69
CA THR A 278 10.68 -14.56 -16.97
C THR A 278 9.57 -15.56 -17.22
N ILE A 279 8.51 -15.57 -16.43
CA ILE A 279 7.34 -16.42 -16.63
C ILE A 279 6.67 -16.12 -17.97
N SER A 280 6.51 -14.85 -18.33
CA SER A 280 5.98 -14.44 -19.63
C SER A 280 6.82 -15.00 -20.79
N LYS A 281 8.16 -14.95 -20.67
CA LYS A 281 9.07 -15.52 -21.66
C LYS A 281 8.91 -17.04 -21.75
N ILE A 282 8.88 -17.75 -20.63
CA ILE A 282 8.67 -19.21 -20.57
C ILE A 282 7.34 -19.58 -21.23
N LEU A 283 6.27 -18.85 -20.95
CA LEU A 283 4.97 -19.07 -21.57
C LEU A 283 5.02 -18.85 -23.08
N THR A 284 5.74 -17.83 -23.55
CA THR A 284 5.94 -17.60 -24.99
C THR A 284 6.65 -18.78 -25.64
N GLU A 285 7.68 -19.33 -25.00
CA GLU A 285 8.43 -20.51 -25.50
C GLU A 285 7.56 -21.77 -25.51
N ILE A 286 6.75 -22.03 -24.47
CA ILE A 286 5.85 -23.20 -24.40
C ILE A 286 4.78 -23.17 -25.51
N TYR A 287 4.25 -21.99 -25.81
CA TYR A 287 3.11 -21.82 -26.71
C TYR A 287 3.50 -21.29 -28.12
N CYS A 288 4.80 -21.28 -28.48
CA CYS A 288 5.26 -20.83 -29.79
C CYS A 288 4.66 -21.66 -30.97
N ASP A 289 4.45 -22.96 -30.79
CA ASP A 289 4.11 -23.91 -31.87
C ASP A 289 2.66 -24.44 -31.81
N ASN A 290 1.70 -23.67 -31.29
CA ASN A 290 0.33 -24.12 -31.05
C ASN A 290 0.24 -25.43 -30.24
N ASN A 291 1.19 -25.67 -29.37
CA ASN A 291 1.27 -26.84 -28.54
C ASN A 291 0.19 -26.77 -27.43
N LYS A 292 -0.77 -27.71 -27.49
CA LYS A 292 -1.87 -27.78 -26.51
C LYS A 292 -1.45 -28.50 -25.22
N SER A 293 -0.43 -28.00 -24.55
CA SER A 293 0.03 -28.57 -23.28
C SER A 293 -0.61 -27.87 -22.10
N ARG A 294 -1.04 -28.64 -21.09
CA ARG A 294 -1.60 -28.07 -19.85
C ARG A 294 -0.49 -27.53 -18.97
N THR A 295 -0.58 -26.25 -18.67
CA THR A 295 0.42 -25.54 -17.88
C THR A 295 -0.20 -24.98 -16.59
N ALA A 296 0.40 -25.30 -15.44
CA ALA A 296 0.09 -24.66 -14.16
C ALA A 296 1.11 -23.58 -13.83
N ILE A 297 0.64 -22.41 -13.40
CA ILE A 297 1.44 -21.36 -12.79
C ILE A 297 1.07 -21.32 -11.32
N ILE A 298 1.99 -21.67 -10.46
CA ILE A 298 1.81 -21.70 -9.01
C ILE A 298 2.28 -20.39 -8.42
N LEU A 299 1.32 -19.64 -7.84
CA LEU A 299 1.57 -18.37 -7.17
C LEU A 299 1.37 -18.55 -5.65
N PRO A 300 2.44 -18.56 -4.85
CA PRO A 300 2.32 -18.58 -3.40
C PRO A 300 1.74 -17.28 -2.82
N GLN A 301 1.90 -16.16 -3.53
CA GLN A 301 1.50 -14.82 -3.10
C GLN A 301 0.49 -14.21 -4.07
N SER A 302 -0.69 -13.80 -3.57
CA SER A 302 -1.77 -13.20 -4.38
C SER A 302 -1.39 -11.87 -5.03
N GLU A 303 -0.47 -11.10 -4.42
CA GLU A 303 0.00 -9.83 -4.96
C GLU A 303 0.67 -9.93 -6.33
N MET A 304 1.24 -11.11 -6.67
CA MET A 304 1.86 -11.37 -7.97
C MET A 304 0.84 -11.61 -9.09
N LEU A 305 -0.44 -11.84 -8.75
CA LEU A 305 -1.46 -12.19 -9.73
C LEU A 305 -1.72 -11.06 -10.74
N ARG A 306 -1.96 -9.83 -10.27
CA ARG A 306 -2.27 -8.69 -11.14
C ARG A 306 -1.11 -8.35 -12.10
N PRO A 307 0.16 -8.25 -11.65
CA PRO A 307 1.30 -8.12 -12.54
C PRO A 307 1.43 -9.26 -13.56
N LEU A 308 1.19 -10.51 -13.14
CA LEU A 308 1.25 -11.66 -14.03
C LEU A 308 0.18 -11.58 -15.12
N LEU A 309 -1.06 -11.29 -14.78
CA LEU A 309 -2.15 -11.16 -15.75
C LEU A 309 -1.87 -10.09 -16.81
N ASN A 310 -1.24 -8.98 -16.41
CA ASN A 310 -0.84 -7.90 -17.33
C ASN A 310 0.35 -8.28 -18.22
N SER A 311 1.07 -9.35 -17.88
CA SER A 311 2.28 -9.79 -18.59
C SER A 311 2.08 -11.08 -19.39
N ILE A 312 0.86 -11.61 -19.43
CA ILE A 312 0.56 -12.82 -20.21
C ILE A 312 0.69 -12.51 -21.70
N PRO A 313 1.42 -13.36 -22.47
CA PRO A 313 1.57 -13.19 -23.91
C PRO A 313 0.24 -13.21 -24.65
N LYS A 314 0.11 -12.35 -25.67
CA LYS A 314 -1.13 -12.20 -26.46
C LYS A 314 -1.52 -13.43 -27.26
N ASN A 315 -0.59 -14.35 -27.52
CA ASN A 315 -0.85 -15.61 -28.20
C ASN A 315 -1.55 -16.65 -27.32
N ILE A 316 -1.72 -16.37 -26.02
CA ILE A 316 -2.49 -17.21 -25.09
C ILE A 316 -3.89 -16.59 -24.95
N PRO A 317 -4.93 -17.17 -25.57
CA PRO A 317 -6.24 -16.52 -25.65
C PRO A 317 -6.99 -16.54 -24.31
N GLU A 318 -6.81 -17.60 -23.52
CA GLU A 318 -7.57 -17.80 -22.29
C GLU A 318 -6.71 -18.35 -21.17
N VAL A 319 -6.84 -17.73 -20.00
CA VAL A 319 -6.17 -18.17 -18.78
C VAL A 319 -7.21 -18.32 -17.67
N ASN A 320 -7.21 -19.46 -17.02
CA ASN A 320 -8.02 -19.65 -15.84
C ASN A 320 -7.28 -19.24 -14.58
N VAL A 321 -7.90 -18.41 -13.77
CA VAL A 321 -7.40 -18.04 -12.44
C VAL A 321 -8.25 -18.73 -11.39
N SER A 322 -7.59 -19.51 -10.55
CA SER A 322 -8.26 -20.31 -9.52
C SER A 322 -7.58 -20.16 -8.18
N MET A 323 -7.35 -18.93 -7.83
CA MET A 323 -6.87 -18.59 -6.49
C MET A 323 -7.83 -17.60 -5.85
N SER A 324 -7.87 -17.61 -4.54
CA SER A 324 -8.60 -16.60 -3.79
C SER A 324 -7.80 -15.29 -3.78
N VAL A 325 -8.46 -14.20 -4.11
CA VAL A 325 -7.93 -12.84 -3.96
C VAL A 325 -8.44 -12.28 -2.65
N SER A 326 -7.55 -11.72 -1.86
CA SER A 326 -7.96 -11.07 -0.61
C SER A 326 -8.95 -9.95 -0.90
N LEU A 327 -10.01 -9.87 -0.10
CA LEU A 327 -11.05 -8.87 -0.30
C LEU A 327 -10.47 -7.44 -0.17
N ILE A 328 -9.47 -7.25 0.69
CA ILE A 328 -8.83 -5.94 0.91
C ILE A 328 -8.07 -5.42 -0.32
N ASP A 329 -7.61 -6.30 -1.21
CA ASP A 329 -6.85 -5.94 -2.41
C ASP A 329 -7.76 -5.48 -3.58
N LEU A 330 -9.07 -5.44 -3.35
CA LEU A 330 -10.06 -5.07 -4.34
C LEU A 330 -10.47 -3.60 -4.20
N GLU A 331 -11.02 -3.04 -5.28
CA GLU A 331 -11.32 -1.61 -5.37
C GLU A 331 -12.47 -1.14 -4.46
N LEU A 332 -13.50 -1.99 -4.28
CA LEU A 332 -14.66 -1.62 -3.46
C LEU A 332 -14.33 -1.53 -1.96
N PRO A 333 -13.54 -2.45 -1.36
CA PRO A 333 -12.99 -2.28 -0.01
C PRO A 333 -12.15 -1.03 0.17
N GLU A 334 -11.36 -0.63 -0.84
CA GLU A 334 -10.58 0.62 -0.80
C GLU A 334 -11.49 1.84 -0.66
N LEU A 335 -12.57 1.90 -1.44
CA LEU A 335 -13.57 2.96 -1.34
C LEU A 335 -14.21 3.00 0.05
N THR A 336 -14.64 1.83 0.57
CA THR A 336 -15.33 1.74 1.86
C THR A 336 -14.41 2.11 3.03
N LEU A 337 -13.15 1.71 3.00
CA LEU A 337 -12.14 2.11 3.99
C LEU A 337 -11.82 3.61 3.90
N SER A 338 -11.69 4.16 2.69
CA SER A 338 -11.48 5.60 2.51
C SER A 338 -12.63 6.40 3.12
N PHE A 339 -13.87 5.94 2.93
CA PHE A 339 -15.05 6.54 3.56
C PHE A 339 -15.00 6.49 5.10
N LEU A 340 -14.68 5.33 5.68
CA LEU A 340 -14.58 5.18 7.14
C LEU A 340 -13.43 6.03 7.72
N ASN A 341 -12.29 6.12 7.04
CA ASN A 341 -11.14 6.93 7.48
C ASN A 341 -11.48 8.42 7.58
N VAL A 342 -12.35 8.94 6.71
CA VAL A 342 -12.83 10.34 6.83
C VAL A 342 -13.44 10.60 8.21
N TYR A 343 -14.22 9.64 8.74
CA TYR A 343 -14.86 9.78 10.06
C TYR A 343 -13.91 9.53 11.22
N VAL A 344 -12.93 8.68 11.07
CA VAL A 344 -11.87 8.49 12.09
C VAL A 344 -11.09 9.78 12.32
N SER A 345 -10.88 10.56 11.27
CA SER A 345 -10.19 11.85 11.36
C SER A 345 -11.06 13.02 11.84
N LEU A 346 -12.38 12.79 12.04
CA LEU A 346 -13.31 13.83 12.46
C LEU A 346 -13.01 14.29 13.90
N LYS A 347 -12.53 15.51 14.04
CA LYS A 347 -12.26 16.16 15.33
C LYS A 347 -12.89 17.55 15.37
N SER A 348 -13.61 17.85 16.44
CA SER A 348 -14.25 19.17 16.62
C SER A 348 -15.05 19.63 15.39
N ASN A 349 -15.82 18.72 14.79
CA ASN A 349 -16.65 18.95 13.58
C ASN A 349 -15.83 19.38 12.34
N ARG A 350 -14.57 18.91 12.22
CA ARG A 350 -13.68 19.16 11.10
C ARG A 350 -13.02 17.86 10.64
N PHE A 351 -12.94 17.68 9.33
CA PHE A 351 -12.27 16.55 8.68
C PHE A 351 -10.85 16.90 8.27
N TYR A 352 -9.95 15.93 8.29
CA TYR A 352 -8.59 16.10 7.83
C TYR A 352 -8.52 16.03 6.28
N HIS A 353 -7.80 16.97 5.68
CA HIS A 353 -7.80 17.18 4.22
C HIS A 353 -7.38 15.95 3.42
N LYS A 354 -6.38 15.18 3.90
CA LYS A 354 -5.89 14.01 3.16
C LYS A 354 -6.96 12.93 3.01
N ASP A 355 -7.72 12.68 4.07
CA ASP A 355 -8.76 11.65 4.03
C ASP A 355 -9.89 12.06 3.10
N ILE A 356 -10.25 13.37 3.08
CA ILE A 356 -11.22 13.90 2.12
C ILE A 356 -10.69 13.79 0.69
N ILE A 357 -9.46 14.22 0.44
CA ILE A 357 -8.86 14.17 -0.89
C ILE A 357 -8.75 12.71 -1.36
N ASN A 358 -8.36 11.78 -0.49
CA ASN A 358 -8.29 10.36 -0.80
C ASN A 358 -9.66 9.80 -1.20
N LEU A 359 -10.72 10.09 -0.43
CA LEU A 359 -12.07 9.66 -0.78
C LEU A 359 -12.54 10.28 -2.09
N LEU A 360 -12.39 11.59 -2.26
CA LEU A 360 -12.82 12.32 -3.47
C LEU A 360 -11.99 11.98 -4.72
N SER A 361 -10.80 11.42 -4.57
CA SER A 361 -9.93 10.98 -5.67
C SER A 361 -10.04 9.48 -5.95
N ASN A 362 -10.80 8.74 -5.15
CA ASN A 362 -11.01 7.32 -5.38
C ASN A 362 -11.77 7.10 -6.69
N ASN A 363 -11.26 6.20 -7.54
CA ASN A 363 -11.80 5.95 -8.87
C ASN A 363 -13.27 5.53 -8.85
N LEU A 364 -13.67 4.67 -7.89
CA LEU A 364 -15.06 4.24 -7.76
C LEU A 364 -15.96 5.37 -7.26
N PHE A 365 -15.46 6.23 -6.38
CA PHE A 365 -16.20 7.42 -5.96
C PHE A 365 -16.47 8.35 -7.13
N LEU A 366 -15.46 8.61 -7.96
CA LEU A 366 -15.61 9.43 -9.18
C LEU A 366 -16.55 8.77 -10.20
N LEU A 367 -16.51 7.45 -10.33
CA LEU A 367 -17.42 6.69 -11.19
C LEU A 367 -18.88 6.83 -10.73
N ILE A 368 -19.15 6.64 -9.43
CA ILE A 368 -20.49 6.79 -8.84
C ILE A 368 -21.02 8.22 -9.05
N PHE A 369 -20.15 9.22 -8.88
CA PHE A 369 -20.49 10.64 -8.95
C PHE A 369 -19.97 11.33 -10.21
N LYS A 370 -19.91 10.62 -11.35
CA LYS A 370 -19.38 11.13 -12.63
C LYS A 370 -19.96 12.49 -13.03
N ASN A 371 -21.24 12.71 -12.79
CA ASN A 371 -21.92 13.99 -13.08
C ASN A 371 -21.46 15.15 -12.17
N GLN A 372 -20.74 14.87 -11.10
CA GLN A 372 -20.21 15.85 -10.14
C GLN A 372 -18.68 16.01 -10.23
N GLU A 373 -18.01 15.30 -11.13
CA GLU A 373 -16.54 15.24 -11.23
C GLU A 373 -15.89 16.62 -11.29
N ARG A 374 -16.43 17.53 -12.12
CA ARG A 374 -15.94 18.93 -12.21
C ARG A 374 -16.04 19.66 -10.87
N LYS A 375 -17.15 19.46 -10.15
CA LYS A 375 -17.38 20.11 -8.84
C LYS A 375 -16.46 19.52 -7.78
N ILE A 376 -16.22 18.20 -7.81
CA ILE A 376 -15.28 17.50 -6.93
C ILE A 376 -13.86 18.02 -7.18
N ASN A 377 -13.41 18.13 -8.43
CA ASN A 377 -12.08 18.62 -8.77
C ASN A 377 -11.91 20.10 -8.37
N SER A 378 -12.91 20.95 -8.59
CA SER A 378 -12.89 22.34 -8.12
C SER A 378 -12.81 22.41 -6.59
N PHE A 379 -13.48 21.52 -5.87
CA PHE A 379 -13.39 21.47 -4.41
C PHE A 379 -11.99 21.11 -3.92
N LYS A 380 -11.35 20.13 -4.57
CA LYS A 380 -9.95 19.76 -4.26
C LYS A 380 -9.00 20.94 -4.50
N SER A 381 -9.18 21.69 -5.59
CA SER A 381 -8.39 22.92 -5.84
C SER A 381 -8.59 23.95 -4.74
N ILE A 382 -9.84 24.19 -4.31
CA ILE A 382 -10.15 25.14 -3.22
C ILE A 382 -9.45 24.72 -1.91
N ILE A 383 -9.41 23.42 -1.59
CA ILE A 383 -8.71 22.91 -0.41
C ILE A 383 -7.22 23.28 -0.47
N SER A 384 -6.59 23.10 -1.64
CA SER A 384 -5.18 23.41 -1.86
C SER A 384 -4.91 24.91 -1.87
N GLU A 385 -5.69 25.70 -2.63
CA GLU A 385 -5.56 27.16 -2.75
C GLU A 385 -5.72 27.87 -1.40
N LYS A 386 -6.67 27.42 -0.58
CA LYS A 386 -6.92 27.99 0.76
C LYS A 386 -6.12 27.33 1.87
N ASN A 387 -5.20 26.44 1.54
CA ASN A 387 -4.39 25.65 2.48
C ASN A 387 -5.20 25.06 3.65
N MET A 388 -6.34 24.43 3.35
CA MET A 388 -7.27 23.94 4.36
C MET A 388 -6.82 22.60 4.94
N ILE A 389 -6.05 22.61 6.03
CA ILE A 389 -5.58 21.39 6.72
C ILE A 389 -6.75 20.64 7.36
N TYR A 390 -7.64 21.34 8.02
CA TYR A 390 -8.87 20.81 8.61
C TYR A 390 -10.08 21.52 8.04
N ILE A 391 -10.96 20.79 7.39
CA ILE A 391 -12.10 21.31 6.66
C ILE A 391 -13.36 21.19 7.51
N PRO A 392 -14.08 22.28 7.80
CA PRO A 392 -15.33 22.22 8.56
C PRO A 392 -16.38 21.36 7.84
N LYS A 393 -17.06 20.49 8.58
CA LYS A 393 -18.12 19.61 8.08
C LYS A 393 -19.18 20.39 7.32
N ASP A 394 -19.67 21.50 7.90
CA ASP A 394 -20.72 22.33 7.32
C ASP A 394 -20.27 22.98 6.00
N TYR A 395 -18.98 23.30 5.86
CA TYR A 395 -18.43 23.84 4.62
C TYR A 395 -18.55 22.85 3.46
N ILE A 396 -18.27 21.56 3.71
CA ILE A 396 -18.40 20.49 2.70
C ILE A 396 -19.88 20.29 2.32
N ILE A 397 -20.75 20.18 3.33
CA ILE A 397 -22.18 19.97 3.15
C ILE A 397 -22.78 21.09 2.33
N ASN A 398 -22.46 22.34 2.63
CA ASN A 398 -22.92 23.51 1.90
C ASN A 398 -22.37 23.57 0.47
N TYR A 399 -21.11 23.19 0.27
CA TYR A 399 -20.51 23.17 -1.08
C TYR A 399 -21.21 22.14 -1.98
N PHE A 400 -21.53 20.96 -1.47
CA PHE A 400 -22.22 19.90 -2.22
C PHE A 400 -23.75 19.93 -2.07
N ASN A 401 -24.36 21.10 -1.82
CA ASN A 401 -25.80 21.28 -1.59
C ASN A 401 -26.70 20.74 -2.72
N SER A 402 -26.19 20.62 -3.95
CA SER A 402 -26.90 20.08 -5.11
C SER A 402 -27.02 18.54 -5.11
N ASN A 403 -26.29 17.83 -4.26
CA ASN A 403 -26.29 16.37 -4.22
C ASN A 403 -26.48 15.84 -2.80
N LYS A 404 -27.73 15.40 -2.51
CA LYS A 404 -28.12 14.89 -1.19
C LYS A 404 -27.29 13.68 -0.73
N ILE A 405 -26.79 12.86 -1.67
CA ILE A 405 -26.04 11.65 -1.30
C ILE A 405 -24.62 12.03 -0.87
N ILE A 406 -23.95 12.92 -1.60
CA ILE A 406 -22.65 13.43 -1.19
C ILE A 406 -22.78 14.16 0.16
N GLN A 407 -23.86 14.90 0.40
CA GLN A 407 -24.11 15.49 1.71
C GLN A 407 -24.19 14.42 2.81
N LYS A 408 -24.97 13.34 2.59
CA LYS A 408 -25.04 12.22 3.55
C LYS A 408 -23.69 11.56 3.81
N VAL A 409 -22.83 11.44 2.77
CA VAL A 409 -21.46 10.91 2.90
C VAL A 409 -20.66 11.69 3.92
N PHE A 410 -20.86 12.99 4.06
CA PHE A 410 -20.18 13.85 5.02
C PHE A 410 -21.03 14.23 6.26
N ASP A 411 -22.28 13.77 6.34
CA ASP A 411 -23.20 14.04 7.45
C ASP A 411 -23.72 12.78 8.16
N SER A 412 -22.91 11.73 8.24
CA SER A 412 -23.28 10.52 8.95
C SER A 412 -22.87 10.57 10.43
N SER A 413 -23.71 9.99 11.27
CA SER A 413 -23.40 9.71 12.69
C SER A 413 -22.96 8.26 12.84
N GLU A 414 -22.40 7.91 14.01
CA GLU A 414 -21.99 6.53 14.33
C GLU A 414 -23.07 5.51 14.04
N ASN A 415 -24.33 5.82 14.38
CA ASN A 415 -25.48 4.92 14.15
C ASN A 415 -25.95 4.89 12.67
N LYS A 416 -25.57 5.85 11.84
CA LYS A 416 -26.03 5.97 10.44
C LYS A 416 -24.96 5.62 9.43
N ILE A 417 -23.68 5.58 9.82
CA ILE A 417 -22.53 5.41 8.91
C ILE A 417 -22.61 4.13 8.09
N LEU A 418 -23.02 3.02 8.70
CA LEU A 418 -23.22 1.73 8.00
C LEU A 418 -24.35 1.78 6.99
N ASN A 419 -25.40 2.56 7.24
CA ASN A 419 -26.49 2.75 6.27
C ASN A 419 -26.01 3.60 5.09
N THR A 420 -25.26 4.66 5.34
CA THR A 420 -24.65 5.49 4.28
C THR A 420 -23.67 4.67 3.45
N LEU A 421 -22.89 3.82 4.08
CA LEU A 421 -21.97 2.91 3.38
C LEU A 421 -22.73 1.95 2.47
N GLN A 422 -23.84 1.40 2.94
CA GLN A 422 -24.69 0.52 2.13
C GLN A 422 -25.32 1.27 0.95
N GLU A 423 -25.81 2.50 1.14
CA GLU A 423 -26.31 3.35 0.04
C GLU A 423 -25.23 3.60 -1.03
N LEU A 424 -23.96 3.81 -0.65
CA LEU A 424 -22.84 3.95 -1.60
C LEU A 424 -22.61 2.67 -2.41
N ILE A 425 -22.69 1.51 -1.79
CA ILE A 425 -22.53 0.22 -2.46
C ILE A 425 -23.71 -0.03 -3.41
N ASP A 426 -24.92 0.31 -3.01
CA ASP A 426 -26.12 0.18 -3.86
C ASP A 426 -26.05 1.10 -5.10
N LEU A 427 -25.44 2.26 -4.98
CA LEU A 427 -25.17 3.15 -6.11
C LEU A 427 -24.09 2.58 -7.04
N TYR A 428 -23.03 2.02 -6.49
CA TYR A 428 -21.99 1.35 -7.26
C TYR A 428 -22.57 0.21 -8.12
N GLU A 429 -23.44 -0.63 -7.56
CA GLU A 429 -24.10 -1.71 -8.29
C GLU A 429 -24.96 -1.21 -9.46
N LYS A 430 -25.56 -0.02 -9.34
CA LYS A 430 -26.34 0.60 -10.40
C LYS A 430 -25.49 1.19 -11.53
N THR A 431 -24.23 1.52 -11.23
CA THR A 431 -23.33 2.14 -12.22
C THR A 431 -22.58 1.12 -13.06
N GLU A 432 -22.33 -0.08 -12.52
CA GLU A 432 -21.62 -1.16 -13.21
C GLU A 432 -22.49 -2.40 -13.43
N ASN A 433 -22.76 -2.71 -14.71
CA ASN A 433 -23.48 -3.94 -15.12
C ASN A 433 -22.61 -5.22 -15.09
N LEU A 434 -21.53 -5.27 -14.32
CA LEU A 434 -20.56 -6.37 -14.35
C LEU A 434 -20.82 -7.40 -13.25
N LYS A 435 -20.95 -8.67 -13.63
CA LYS A 435 -21.13 -9.81 -12.69
C LYS A 435 -20.08 -9.88 -11.57
N ARG A 436 -18.85 -9.38 -11.80
CA ARG A 436 -17.77 -9.36 -10.81
C ARG A 436 -17.99 -8.35 -9.70
N SER A 437 -18.64 -7.23 -9.99
CA SER A 437 -18.96 -6.21 -8.99
C SER A 437 -19.99 -6.71 -7.97
N LEU A 438 -20.94 -7.54 -8.40
CA LEU A 438 -21.99 -8.08 -7.55
C LEU A 438 -21.47 -9.01 -6.44
N GLU A 439 -20.45 -9.81 -6.72
CA GLU A 439 -19.89 -10.71 -5.70
C GLU A 439 -19.17 -9.94 -4.58
N GLN A 440 -18.38 -8.92 -4.93
CA GLN A 440 -17.74 -8.04 -3.96
C GLN A 440 -18.78 -7.30 -3.12
N SER A 441 -19.77 -6.71 -3.78
CA SER A 441 -20.85 -5.98 -3.13
C SER A 441 -21.63 -6.85 -2.14
N ASN A 442 -21.99 -8.07 -2.56
CA ASN A 442 -22.72 -9.01 -1.71
C ASN A 442 -21.92 -9.38 -0.47
N LYS A 443 -20.63 -9.67 -0.60
CA LYS A 443 -19.77 -9.95 0.55
C LYS A 443 -19.67 -8.78 1.51
N ILE A 444 -19.47 -7.57 0.99
CA ILE A 444 -19.37 -6.37 1.84
C ILE A 444 -20.73 -6.09 2.51
N LYS A 445 -21.85 -6.25 1.82
CA LYS A 445 -23.18 -6.12 2.42
C LYS A 445 -23.40 -7.14 3.55
N GLN A 446 -22.96 -8.39 3.37
CA GLN A 446 -22.99 -9.40 4.43
C GLN A 446 -22.15 -8.97 5.64
N ILE A 447 -20.95 -8.42 5.42
CA ILE A 447 -20.10 -7.89 6.50
C ILE A 447 -20.80 -6.75 7.24
N ILE A 448 -21.37 -5.80 6.51
CA ILE A 448 -22.14 -4.69 7.11
C ILE A 448 -23.31 -5.22 7.96
N LEU A 449 -24.04 -6.22 7.47
CA LEU A 449 -25.15 -6.83 8.20
C LEU A 449 -24.67 -7.52 9.49
N ILE A 450 -23.55 -8.24 9.42
CA ILE A 450 -22.94 -8.88 10.59
C ILE A 450 -22.56 -7.82 11.64
N ILE A 451 -21.95 -6.72 11.23
CA ILE A 451 -21.55 -5.62 12.13
C ILE A 451 -22.79 -4.96 12.75
N LYS A 452 -23.84 -4.70 11.96
CA LYS A 452 -25.11 -4.14 12.46
C LYS A 452 -25.75 -5.03 13.52
N ASN A 453 -25.93 -6.32 13.19
CA ASN A 453 -26.53 -7.28 14.11
C ASN A 453 -25.75 -7.39 15.43
N PHE A 454 -24.42 -7.31 15.38
CA PHE A 454 -23.58 -7.34 16.55
C PHE A 454 -23.74 -6.07 17.40
N SER A 455 -23.73 -4.89 16.76
CA SER A 455 -23.90 -3.59 17.42
C SER A 455 -25.28 -3.50 18.11
N ASP A 456 -26.35 -3.91 17.42
CA ASP A 456 -27.73 -3.86 17.92
C ASP A 456 -27.94 -4.81 19.12
N LYS A 457 -27.37 -6.02 19.05
CA LYS A 457 -27.54 -7.02 20.11
C LYS A 457 -26.85 -6.65 21.42
N HIS A 458 -25.72 -5.99 21.35
CA HIS A 458 -24.91 -5.70 22.53
C HIS A 458 -24.98 -4.25 22.98
N SER A 459 -25.85 -3.41 22.36
CA SER A 459 -25.97 -1.96 22.66
C SER A 459 -24.62 -1.22 22.64
N PHE A 460 -23.65 -1.69 21.84
CA PHE A 460 -22.35 -1.06 21.69
C PHE A 460 -22.44 0.10 20.71
N ASN A 461 -22.29 1.30 21.20
CA ASN A 461 -21.92 2.43 20.37
C ASN A 461 -20.44 2.26 19.96
N LEU A 462 -20.21 1.64 18.80
CA LEU A 462 -18.87 1.53 18.21
C LEU A 462 -18.41 2.94 17.81
N SER A 463 -17.32 3.43 18.39
CA SER A 463 -16.67 4.64 17.87
C SER A 463 -16.26 4.45 16.41
N PHE A 464 -16.14 5.52 15.65
CA PHE A 464 -15.70 5.44 14.24
C PHE A 464 -14.39 4.67 14.07
N GLU A 465 -13.45 4.84 15.00
CA GLU A 465 -12.16 4.13 14.99
C GLU A 465 -12.35 2.62 15.20
N SER A 466 -13.13 2.24 16.23
CA SER A 466 -13.43 0.83 16.50
C SER A 466 -14.18 0.17 15.34
N LEU A 467 -15.12 0.90 14.73
CA LEU A 467 -15.86 0.41 13.57
C LEU A 467 -14.97 0.20 12.35
N ARG A 468 -14.08 1.15 12.06
CA ARG A 468 -13.11 1.06 10.96
C ARG A 468 -12.17 -0.13 11.17
N ASP A 469 -11.61 -0.28 12.36
CA ASP A 469 -10.70 -1.36 12.70
C ASP A 469 -11.37 -2.72 12.60
N PHE A 470 -12.58 -2.80 13.08
CA PHE A 470 -13.41 -3.97 13.01
C PHE A 470 -13.73 -4.38 11.56
N TYR A 471 -14.17 -3.41 10.76
CA TYR A 471 -14.40 -3.62 9.34
C TYR A 471 -13.12 -4.06 8.61
N TYR A 472 -11.99 -3.42 8.89
CA TYR A 472 -10.70 -3.75 8.31
C TYR A 472 -10.29 -5.20 8.58
N ASP A 473 -10.42 -5.65 9.83
CA ASP A 473 -10.05 -7.02 10.19
C ASP A 473 -10.90 -8.07 9.50
N ILE A 474 -12.19 -7.80 9.36
CA ILE A 474 -13.06 -8.72 8.65
C ILE A 474 -12.66 -8.83 7.18
N ILE A 475 -12.49 -7.71 6.48
CA ILE A 475 -12.14 -7.74 5.05
C ILE A 475 -10.76 -8.31 4.79
N LYS A 476 -9.80 -8.10 5.68
CA LYS A 476 -8.44 -8.65 5.58
C LYS A 476 -8.42 -10.18 5.63
N ASN A 477 -9.32 -10.76 6.40
CA ASN A 477 -9.40 -12.21 6.59
C ASN A 477 -10.39 -12.89 5.63
N GLN A 478 -11.01 -12.14 4.73
CA GLN A 478 -11.91 -12.68 3.71
C GLN A 478 -11.30 -12.60 2.31
N SER A 479 -11.69 -13.54 1.48
CA SER A 479 -11.26 -13.61 0.09
C SER A 479 -12.42 -13.90 -0.85
N ILE A 480 -12.26 -13.55 -2.10
CA ILE A 480 -13.15 -13.92 -3.20
C ILE A 480 -12.43 -14.93 -4.08
N SER A 481 -13.06 -16.04 -4.36
CA SER A 481 -12.54 -17.02 -5.32
C SER A 481 -12.87 -16.54 -6.74
N LEU A 482 -11.84 -16.29 -7.53
CA LEU A 482 -12.03 -16.01 -8.94
C LEU A 482 -12.41 -17.33 -9.64
N VAL A 483 -13.58 -17.35 -10.25
CA VAL A 483 -14.07 -18.51 -11.03
C VAL A 483 -13.82 -18.23 -12.51
N GLY A 484 -12.83 -18.90 -13.07
CA GLY A 484 -12.52 -18.84 -14.50
C GLY A 484 -13.02 -20.07 -15.26
N ASP A 485 -12.76 -20.15 -16.58
CA ASP A 485 -13.07 -21.35 -17.36
C ASP A 485 -12.01 -22.43 -17.11
N LEU A 486 -12.44 -23.52 -16.50
CA LEU A 486 -11.60 -24.67 -16.19
C LEU A 486 -11.09 -25.44 -17.43
N LYS A 487 -11.55 -25.07 -18.63
CA LYS A 487 -11.10 -25.67 -19.89
C LYS A 487 -9.82 -25.03 -20.42
N SER A 488 -9.44 -23.86 -19.91
CA SER A 488 -8.23 -23.16 -20.36
C SER A 488 -6.97 -23.99 -20.14
N GLU A 489 -6.06 -23.95 -21.10
CA GLU A 489 -4.79 -24.71 -21.07
C GLU A 489 -3.83 -24.16 -20.00
N VAL A 490 -3.85 -22.86 -19.76
CA VAL A 490 -3.07 -22.20 -18.71
C VAL A 490 -3.92 -21.97 -17.46
N GLN A 491 -3.43 -22.47 -16.34
CA GLN A 491 -4.10 -22.42 -15.05
C GLN A 491 -3.22 -21.70 -14.05
N ILE A 492 -3.66 -20.57 -13.51
CA ILE A 492 -3.00 -19.85 -12.42
C ILE A 492 -3.67 -20.23 -11.10
N MET A 493 -2.88 -20.69 -10.13
CA MET A 493 -3.43 -21.18 -8.87
C MET A 493 -2.42 -21.13 -7.72
N GLY A 494 -2.89 -21.27 -6.49
CA GLY A 494 -2.04 -21.58 -5.34
C GLY A 494 -1.66 -23.06 -5.30
N LEU A 495 -0.75 -23.41 -4.41
CA LEU A 495 -0.26 -24.80 -4.29
C LEU A 495 -1.35 -25.76 -3.84
N LEU A 496 -2.19 -25.35 -2.89
CA LEU A 496 -3.29 -26.20 -2.35
C LEU A 496 -4.37 -26.52 -3.39
N GLU A 497 -4.64 -25.58 -4.29
CA GLU A 497 -5.63 -25.75 -5.36
C GLU A 497 -5.19 -26.74 -6.44
N SER A 498 -3.89 -27.06 -6.49
CA SER A 498 -3.34 -28.01 -7.46
C SER A 498 -3.54 -29.49 -7.08
N ARG A 499 -3.99 -29.78 -5.86
CA ARG A 499 -4.18 -31.17 -5.36
C ARG A 499 -5.12 -31.98 -6.27
N GLY A 500 -4.69 -33.18 -6.63
CA GLY A 500 -5.46 -34.08 -7.49
C GLY A 500 -5.44 -33.73 -8.97
N ILE A 501 -4.77 -32.64 -9.40
CA ILE A 501 -4.72 -32.18 -10.79
C ILE A 501 -3.29 -32.34 -11.31
N ASP A 502 -3.13 -32.83 -12.55
CA ASP A 502 -1.85 -33.06 -13.20
C ASP A 502 -1.67 -32.13 -14.39
N PHE A 503 -0.41 -31.70 -14.62
CA PHE A 503 -0.02 -30.77 -15.65
C PHE A 503 1.23 -31.25 -16.37
N ASP A 504 1.34 -30.95 -17.69
CA ASP A 504 2.51 -31.24 -18.47
C ASP A 504 3.68 -30.30 -18.12
N ASN A 505 3.35 -29.03 -17.91
CA ASN A 505 4.29 -27.99 -17.50
C ASN A 505 3.85 -27.37 -16.16
N VAL A 506 4.80 -27.15 -15.27
CA VAL A 506 4.57 -26.47 -14.01
C VAL A 506 5.57 -25.34 -13.84
N ILE A 507 5.07 -24.15 -13.54
CA ILE A 507 5.87 -22.95 -13.30
C ILE A 507 5.64 -22.50 -11.85
N PHE A 508 6.65 -22.63 -11.02
CA PHE A 508 6.63 -22.09 -9.65
C PHE A 508 7.15 -20.66 -9.62
N CYS A 509 6.37 -19.76 -9.10
CA CYS A 509 6.75 -18.38 -8.86
C CYS A 509 7.17 -18.19 -7.40
N SER A 510 8.16 -17.31 -7.16
CA SER A 510 8.63 -16.96 -5.81
C SER A 510 8.99 -18.17 -4.94
N ALA A 511 9.78 -19.09 -5.51
CA ALA A 511 10.30 -20.24 -4.77
C ALA A 511 11.46 -19.81 -3.85
N ASN A 512 11.17 -18.90 -2.92
CA ASN A 512 12.09 -18.43 -1.89
C ASN A 512 11.78 -19.12 -0.55
N GLU A 513 12.79 -19.26 0.29
CA GLU A 513 12.61 -19.76 1.65
C GLU A 513 11.68 -18.81 2.44
N GLY A 514 10.73 -19.35 3.18
CA GLY A 514 9.68 -18.59 3.87
C GLY A 514 8.47 -18.22 2.99
N ILE A 515 8.58 -18.35 1.66
CA ILE A 515 7.46 -18.16 0.72
C ILE A 515 7.00 -19.52 0.18
N LEU A 516 7.93 -20.36 -0.24
CA LEU A 516 7.70 -21.75 -0.64
C LEU A 516 8.87 -22.62 -0.13
N PRO A 517 8.70 -23.36 0.96
CA PRO A 517 7.49 -23.49 1.78
C PRO A 517 7.12 -22.20 2.50
N ASN A 518 5.81 -21.91 2.51
CA ASN A 518 5.26 -20.94 3.42
C ASN A 518 4.93 -21.65 4.73
N ASN A 519 5.68 -21.36 5.77
CA ASN A 519 5.33 -21.71 7.14
C ASN A 519 4.75 -20.48 7.82
N PRO A 520 3.44 -20.22 7.67
CA PRO A 520 2.83 -19.17 8.44
C PRO A 520 3.05 -19.52 9.91
N TYR A 521 3.69 -18.61 10.63
CA TYR A 521 3.77 -18.70 12.08
C TYR A 521 2.33 -18.80 12.59
N VAL A 522 1.89 -20.00 12.90
CA VAL A 522 0.56 -20.21 13.46
C VAL A 522 0.63 -19.64 14.87
N SER A 523 0.06 -18.46 15.03
CA SER A 523 -0.11 -17.87 16.34
C SER A 523 -0.97 -18.83 17.17
N THR A 524 -0.41 -19.42 18.20
CA THR A 524 -1.04 -20.40 19.07
C THR A 524 -0.66 -20.14 20.52
N PHE A 525 -1.57 -20.41 21.44
CA PHE A 525 -1.28 -20.40 22.86
C PHE A 525 -0.58 -21.68 23.32
N LEU A 526 -0.63 -22.74 22.50
CA LEU A 526 -0.13 -24.05 22.87
C LEU A 526 1.34 -24.21 22.47
N PRO A 527 2.28 -24.31 23.40
CA PRO A 527 3.68 -24.55 23.11
C PRO A 527 3.89 -25.86 22.32
N TYR A 528 4.98 -25.95 21.55
CA TYR A 528 5.32 -27.12 20.74
C TYR A 528 5.29 -28.44 21.51
N ASP A 529 5.88 -28.47 22.71
CA ASP A 529 5.94 -29.68 23.54
C ASP A 529 4.55 -30.16 23.99
N LEU A 530 3.64 -29.18 24.23
CA LEU A 530 2.27 -29.49 24.59
C LEU A 530 1.51 -30.05 23.39
N ARG A 531 1.68 -29.42 22.19
CA ARG A 531 1.11 -29.94 20.94
C ARG A 531 1.58 -31.37 20.68
N LYS A 532 2.85 -31.66 20.85
CA LYS A 532 3.42 -33.00 20.67
C LYS A 532 2.88 -33.99 21.70
N LYS A 533 2.75 -33.58 22.97
CA LYS A 533 2.21 -34.42 24.02
C LYS A 533 0.79 -34.89 23.78
N PHE A 534 -0.05 -33.98 23.26
CA PHE A 534 -1.47 -34.29 23.00
C PHE A 534 -1.71 -34.69 21.53
N ASP A 535 -0.67 -34.92 20.74
CA ASP A 535 -0.72 -35.31 19.32
C ASP A 535 -1.55 -34.35 18.50
N LEU A 536 -1.43 -33.03 18.78
CA LEU A 536 -2.00 -31.93 18.05
C LEU A 536 -1.11 -31.58 16.85
N PRO A 537 -1.65 -30.91 15.81
CA PRO A 537 -0.86 -30.52 14.64
C PRO A 537 0.39 -29.73 15.00
N THR A 538 1.56 -30.11 14.45
CA THR A 538 2.85 -29.46 14.70
C THR A 538 3.37 -28.73 13.46
N LEU A 539 4.44 -27.91 13.64
CA LEU A 539 5.12 -27.27 12.52
C LEU A 539 5.73 -28.29 11.56
N ASP A 540 6.28 -29.40 12.08
CA ASP A 540 6.87 -30.47 11.26
C ASP A 540 5.81 -31.10 10.34
N GLU A 541 4.59 -31.29 10.85
CA GLU A 541 3.48 -31.79 10.04
C GLU A 541 3.00 -30.76 8.99
N SER A 542 3.07 -29.47 9.31
CA SER A 542 2.79 -28.41 8.34
C SER A 542 3.83 -28.40 7.20
N ASP A 543 5.13 -28.55 7.54
CA ASP A 543 6.21 -28.67 6.56
C ASP A 543 6.03 -29.90 5.66
N ALA A 544 5.69 -31.04 6.27
CA ALA A 544 5.43 -32.27 5.55
C ALA A 544 4.28 -32.14 4.54
N ARG A 545 3.23 -31.40 4.89
CA ARG A 545 2.07 -31.13 4.02
C ARG A 545 2.48 -30.30 2.80
N VAL A 546 3.20 -29.19 3.01
CA VAL A 546 3.65 -28.32 1.92
C VAL A 546 4.65 -29.05 1.03
N SER A 547 5.55 -29.86 1.63
CA SER A 547 6.48 -30.71 0.90
C SER A 547 5.74 -31.70 0.01
N TYR A 548 4.72 -32.38 0.52
CA TYR A 548 3.89 -33.25 -0.32
C TYR A 548 3.26 -32.53 -1.49
N ASP A 549 2.61 -31.40 -1.27
CA ASP A 549 1.94 -30.65 -2.32
C ASP A 549 2.90 -30.24 -3.45
N PHE A 550 4.12 -29.80 -3.08
CA PHE A 550 5.17 -29.47 -4.05
C PHE A 550 5.63 -30.68 -4.85
N TYR A 551 6.04 -31.77 -4.18
CA TYR A 551 6.57 -32.96 -4.84
C TYR A 551 5.50 -33.73 -5.61
N ARG A 552 4.27 -33.75 -5.13
CA ARG A 552 3.12 -34.33 -5.81
C ARG A 552 2.86 -33.64 -7.15
N LEU A 553 2.97 -32.34 -7.21
CA LEU A 553 2.72 -31.58 -8.44
C LEU A 553 3.78 -31.84 -9.51
N ILE A 554 5.04 -32.02 -9.12
CA ILE A 554 6.14 -32.28 -10.06
C ILE A 554 6.26 -33.76 -10.46
N GLN A 555 5.67 -34.69 -9.73
CA GLN A 555 5.85 -36.12 -9.97
C GLN A 555 5.36 -36.54 -11.38
N ARG A 556 4.30 -35.94 -11.91
CA ARG A 556 3.75 -36.21 -13.23
C ARG A 556 4.04 -35.16 -14.30
N SER A 557 4.79 -34.12 -13.96
CA SER A 557 5.14 -33.05 -14.90
C SER A 557 6.40 -33.38 -15.68
N ASN A 558 6.44 -33.03 -16.95
CA ASN A 558 7.59 -33.24 -17.81
C ASN A 558 8.57 -32.08 -17.71
N ASN A 559 8.05 -30.84 -17.74
CA ASN A 559 8.84 -29.61 -17.65
C ASN A 559 8.47 -28.83 -16.41
N ILE A 560 9.45 -28.51 -15.62
CA ILE A 560 9.32 -27.82 -14.34
C ILE A 560 10.19 -26.58 -14.41
N TYR A 561 9.55 -25.43 -14.23
CA TYR A 561 10.19 -24.12 -14.23
C TYR A 561 10.05 -23.52 -12.83
N ILE A 562 11.14 -23.10 -12.23
CA ILE A 562 11.16 -22.57 -10.88
C ILE A 562 11.81 -21.20 -10.91
N THR A 563 11.10 -20.16 -10.50
CA THR A 563 11.66 -18.81 -10.39
C THR A 563 11.79 -18.39 -8.92
N TYR A 564 12.88 -17.73 -8.58
CA TYR A 564 13.08 -17.18 -7.24
C TYR A 564 13.74 -15.79 -7.31
N ASN A 565 13.54 -14.98 -6.28
CA ASN A 565 14.13 -13.66 -6.15
C ASN A 565 15.44 -13.78 -5.35
N SER A 566 16.57 -13.38 -5.93
CA SER A 566 17.87 -13.39 -5.26
C SER A 566 18.23 -12.06 -4.57
N SER A 567 17.44 -11.01 -4.83
CA SER A 567 17.66 -9.70 -4.20
C SER A 567 16.88 -9.60 -2.89
N PRO A 568 17.53 -9.24 -1.78
CA PRO A 568 16.82 -9.03 -0.52
C PRO A 568 15.83 -7.85 -0.63
N GLU A 569 14.62 -8.07 -0.14
CA GLU A 569 13.57 -7.05 -0.05
C GLU A 569 13.02 -7.01 1.38
N GLY A 570 13.25 -5.92 2.09
CA GLY A 570 12.80 -5.78 3.47
C GLY A 570 13.45 -6.77 4.43
N ILE A 571 12.65 -7.67 5.01
CA ILE A 571 13.12 -8.72 5.96
C ILE A 571 13.53 -10.00 5.19
N ASP A 572 13.11 -10.15 3.94
CA ASP A 572 13.38 -11.34 3.15
C ASP A 572 14.86 -11.37 2.73
N SER A 573 15.53 -12.49 3.02
CA SER A 573 16.97 -12.68 2.75
C SER A 573 17.29 -12.86 1.26
N GLY A 574 16.30 -13.12 0.42
CA GLY A 574 16.50 -13.49 -0.99
C GLY A 574 17.01 -14.92 -1.18
N GLU A 575 16.93 -15.77 -0.18
CA GLU A 575 17.36 -17.16 -0.25
C GLU A 575 16.42 -18.01 -1.11
N LYS A 576 16.99 -18.89 -1.91
CA LYS A 576 16.21 -19.86 -2.67
C LYS A 576 15.62 -20.93 -1.74
N SER A 577 14.45 -21.45 -2.11
CA SER A 577 13.73 -22.49 -1.39
C SER A 577 14.61 -23.73 -1.14
N ARG A 578 14.44 -24.34 0.05
CA ARG A 578 15.02 -25.66 0.38
C ARG A 578 14.65 -26.73 -0.65
N TYR A 579 13.52 -26.64 -1.30
CA TYR A 579 13.11 -27.58 -2.34
C TYR A 579 14.00 -27.52 -3.57
N ILE A 580 14.51 -26.34 -3.93
CA ILE A 580 15.47 -26.19 -5.02
C ILE A 580 16.77 -26.92 -4.65
N TYR A 581 17.28 -26.72 -3.42
CA TYR A 581 18.46 -27.44 -2.93
C TYR A 581 18.27 -28.96 -2.93
N GLN A 582 17.10 -29.43 -2.48
CA GLN A 582 16.77 -30.85 -2.50
C GLN A 582 16.77 -31.43 -3.92
N LEU A 583 16.18 -30.74 -4.91
CA LEU A 583 16.20 -31.15 -6.31
C LEU A 583 17.62 -31.14 -6.90
N GLU A 584 18.44 -30.17 -6.53
CA GLU A 584 19.86 -30.11 -6.97
C GLU A 584 20.71 -31.25 -6.40
N LEU A 585 20.43 -31.67 -5.16
CA LEU A 585 21.15 -32.73 -4.46
C LEU A 585 20.69 -34.14 -4.85
N GLN A 586 19.44 -34.28 -5.30
CA GLN A 586 18.89 -35.54 -5.78
C GLN A 586 19.57 -35.93 -7.10
N LYS A 587 20.71 -36.60 -7.01
CA LYS A 587 21.40 -37.17 -8.18
C LYS A 587 20.56 -38.33 -8.78
N ASN A 588 19.60 -37.99 -9.61
CA ASN A 588 18.85 -38.97 -10.38
C ASN A 588 19.29 -38.86 -11.86
N LYS A 589 19.60 -40.00 -12.51
CA LYS A 589 19.98 -40.04 -13.90
C LYS A 589 18.89 -39.47 -14.86
N ASN A 590 17.67 -39.38 -14.36
CA ASN A 590 16.50 -38.95 -15.12
C ASN A 590 16.13 -37.45 -14.90
N TYR A 591 16.84 -36.73 -14.01
CA TYR A 591 16.62 -35.31 -13.80
C TYR A 591 17.74 -34.49 -14.41
N ASN A 592 17.37 -33.56 -15.26
CA ASN A 592 18.29 -32.55 -15.78
C ASN A 592 17.89 -31.21 -15.14
N VAL A 593 18.69 -30.72 -14.18
CA VAL A 593 18.48 -29.42 -13.51
C VAL A 593 19.38 -28.38 -14.15
N ASN A 594 18.77 -27.49 -14.94
CA ASN A 594 19.44 -26.37 -15.59
C ASN A 594 19.25 -25.11 -14.75
N LYS A 595 20.31 -24.32 -14.59
CA LYS A 595 20.27 -23.06 -13.85
C LYS A 595 20.46 -21.88 -14.80
N PHE A 596 19.61 -20.88 -14.67
CA PHE A 596 19.62 -19.67 -15.47
C PHE A 596 19.59 -18.44 -14.58
N VAL A 597 20.36 -17.42 -14.95
CA VAL A 597 20.22 -16.08 -14.37
C VAL A 597 19.44 -15.24 -15.37
N SER A 598 18.28 -14.77 -14.97
CA SER A 598 17.42 -13.94 -15.80
C SER A 598 17.57 -12.48 -15.40
N SER A 599 18.25 -11.71 -16.23
CA SER A 599 18.36 -10.27 -16.09
C SER A 599 17.63 -9.57 -17.23
N PHE A 600 16.93 -8.52 -16.93
CA PHE A 600 16.33 -7.65 -17.93
C PHE A 600 17.08 -6.33 -17.91
N PRO A 601 17.75 -5.96 -19.03
CA PRO A 601 18.42 -4.67 -19.08
C PRO A 601 17.37 -3.58 -18.88
N ILE A 602 17.65 -2.67 -17.97
CA ILE A 602 16.95 -1.40 -17.92
C ILE A 602 17.45 -0.66 -19.16
N SER A 603 16.63 -0.58 -20.20
CA SER A 603 16.89 0.38 -21.27
C SER A 603 16.85 1.73 -20.58
N HIS A 604 18.02 2.36 -20.44
CA HIS A 604 18.03 3.81 -20.33
C HIS A 604 17.40 4.31 -21.63
N ILE A 605 16.14 4.65 -21.55
CA ILE A 605 15.58 5.56 -22.54
C ILE A 605 16.37 6.82 -22.24
N GLU A 606 17.34 7.15 -23.11
CA GLU A 606 17.86 8.49 -23.15
C GLU A 606 16.63 9.38 -23.26
N GLU A 607 16.35 10.15 -22.22
CA GLU A 607 15.28 11.13 -22.30
C GLU A 607 15.53 11.93 -23.56
N PRO A 608 14.56 12.02 -24.48
CA PRO A 608 14.78 12.76 -25.70
C PRO A 608 15.20 14.16 -25.28
N PHE A 609 16.30 14.65 -25.86
CA PHE A 609 16.82 15.98 -25.60
C PHE A 609 15.70 16.97 -25.91
N GLU A 610 15.06 17.53 -24.89
CA GLU A 610 13.93 18.42 -25.07
C GLU A 610 14.43 19.73 -25.64
N GLU A 611 14.05 20.00 -26.88
CA GLU A 611 14.37 21.21 -27.61
C GLU A 611 13.11 21.83 -28.19
N TYR A 612 12.80 23.05 -27.78
CA TYR A 612 11.63 23.78 -28.25
C TYR A 612 12.03 24.97 -29.13
N LYS A 613 11.76 24.87 -30.44
CA LYS A 613 12.02 25.95 -31.42
C LYS A 613 11.07 27.13 -31.20
N LYS A 614 11.61 28.33 -31.32
CA LYS A 614 10.85 29.59 -31.15
C LYS A 614 10.05 29.91 -32.40
N THR A 615 8.79 29.42 -32.41
CA THR A 615 7.82 29.73 -33.49
C THR A 615 7.23 31.12 -33.34
N ASP A 616 6.60 31.66 -34.43
CA ASP A 616 5.89 32.95 -34.40
C ASP A 616 4.83 33.05 -33.30
N ARG A 617 4.16 31.91 -33.00
CA ARG A 617 3.20 31.83 -31.89
C ARG A 617 3.89 32.03 -30.55
N LEU A 618 5.05 31.43 -30.39
CA LEU A 618 5.83 31.55 -29.15
C LEU A 618 6.37 32.99 -29.01
N ILE A 619 6.84 33.62 -30.10
CA ILE A 619 7.28 35.03 -30.08
C ILE A 619 6.16 35.96 -29.65
N LYS A 620 4.93 35.78 -30.17
CA LYS A 620 3.75 36.54 -29.73
C LYS A 620 3.51 36.38 -28.23
N ARG A 621 3.65 35.15 -27.70
CA ARG A 621 3.50 34.93 -26.29
C ARG A 621 4.61 35.60 -25.45
N LEU A 622 5.84 35.61 -25.94
CA LEU A 622 6.93 36.39 -25.34
C LEU A 622 6.66 37.89 -25.33
N ASP A 623 6.03 38.41 -26.37
CA ASP A 623 5.61 39.82 -26.43
C ASP A 623 4.54 40.15 -25.36
N GLU A 624 3.60 39.26 -25.10
CA GLU A 624 2.63 39.41 -24.01
C GLU A 624 3.33 39.41 -22.63
N ILE A 625 4.29 38.49 -22.43
CA ILE A 625 5.10 38.43 -21.20
C ILE A 625 5.92 39.70 -21.05
N SER A 626 6.53 40.18 -22.14
CA SER A 626 7.31 41.42 -22.18
C SER A 626 6.47 42.65 -21.79
N MET A 627 5.25 42.74 -22.31
CA MET A 627 4.29 43.80 -21.95
C MET A 627 3.85 43.69 -20.49
N SER A 628 3.67 42.46 -19.95
CA SER A 628 3.43 42.26 -18.52
C SER A 628 4.65 42.65 -17.66
N GLY A 629 5.84 42.50 -18.20
CA GLY A 629 7.15 42.73 -17.59
C GLY A 629 7.85 41.44 -17.13
N PHE A 630 9.12 41.29 -17.51
CA PHE A 630 9.98 40.21 -16.99
C PHE A 630 10.33 40.46 -15.52
N SER A 631 10.24 39.45 -14.72
CA SER A 631 10.69 39.50 -13.32
C SER A 631 12.14 39.03 -13.21
N PRO A 632 12.89 39.44 -12.17
CA PRO A 632 14.21 38.86 -11.91
C PRO A 632 14.22 37.33 -11.79
N SER A 633 13.13 36.77 -11.24
CA SER A 633 12.95 35.32 -11.15
C SER A 633 12.80 34.65 -12.52
N ALA A 634 12.10 35.32 -13.47
CA ALA A 634 11.96 34.79 -14.83
C ALA A 634 13.31 34.79 -15.57
N LEU A 635 14.10 35.87 -15.42
CA LEU A 635 15.42 35.96 -16.00
C LEU A 635 16.38 34.94 -15.39
N LYS A 636 16.27 34.72 -14.08
CA LYS A 636 17.00 33.69 -13.37
C LYS A 636 16.67 32.30 -13.90
N ASP A 637 15.37 31.94 -14.00
CA ASP A 637 14.93 30.66 -14.51
C ASP A 637 15.42 30.42 -15.95
N PHE A 638 15.45 31.48 -16.80
CA PHE A 638 16.00 31.38 -18.14
C PHE A 638 17.51 31.04 -18.15
N ILE A 639 18.29 31.64 -17.24
CA ILE A 639 19.73 31.38 -17.13
C ILE A 639 20.00 29.99 -16.58
N GLU A 640 19.25 29.56 -15.52
CA GLU A 640 19.46 28.30 -14.84
C GLU A 640 18.95 27.10 -15.63
N ASN A 641 17.80 27.23 -16.29
CA ASN A 641 17.15 26.18 -17.05
C ASN A 641 16.12 26.77 -18.01
N GLN A 642 16.45 26.82 -19.31
CA GLN A 642 15.60 27.42 -20.34
C GLN A 642 14.27 26.67 -20.53
N ILE A 643 14.25 25.33 -20.31
CA ILE A 643 13.02 24.55 -20.38
C ILE A 643 12.07 24.94 -19.24
N ARG A 644 12.59 25.07 -18.00
CA ARG A 644 11.79 25.52 -16.86
C ARG A 644 11.21 26.91 -17.08
N PHE A 645 11.98 27.84 -17.70
CA PHE A 645 11.45 29.14 -18.11
C PHE A 645 10.31 28.99 -19.11
N TYR A 646 10.49 28.14 -20.13
CA TYR A 646 9.47 27.90 -21.15
C TYR A 646 8.19 27.34 -20.53
N GLU A 647 8.27 26.29 -19.73
CA GLU A 647 7.14 25.66 -19.08
C GLU A 647 6.39 26.63 -18.17
N ARG A 648 7.10 27.31 -17.31
CA ARG A 648 6.51 28.13 -16.23
C ARG A 648 5.95 29.45 -16.74
N TYR A 649 6.71 30.15 -17.58
CA TYR A 649 6.33 31.51 -18.00
C TYR A 649 5.66 31.55 -19.37
N VAL A 650 6.05 30.70 -20.31
CA VAL A 650 5.46 30.68 -21.65
C VAL A 650 4.21 29.80 -21.68
N LEU A 651 4.28 28.58 -21.21
CA LEU A 651 3.14 27.65 -21.14
C LEU A 651 2.23 27.90 -19.93
N GLY A 652 2.72 28.53 -18.88
CA GLY A 652 1.97 28.75 -17.63
C GLY A 652 1.78 27.48 -16.81
N ILE A 653 2.63 26.48 -17.00
CA ILE A 653 2.59 25.23 -16.22
C ILE A 653 3.21 25.53 -14.85
N ASN A 654 2.39 25.47 -13.82
CA ASN A 654 2.83 25.56 -12.44
C ASN A 654 2.65 24.21 -11.76
N GLU A 655 3.54 23.89 -10.80
CA GLU A 655 3.30 22.79 -9.89
C GLU A 655 1.96 22.99 -9.17
N SER A 656 1.19 21.91 -9.05
CA SER A 656 -0.09 21.96 -8.32
C SER A 656 0.19 22.32 -6.86
N ASP A 657 -0.45 23.35 -6.35
CA ASP A 657 -0.34 23.69 -4.93
C ASP A 657 -0.90 22.53 -4.09
N SER A 658 -0.04 21.91 -3.31
CA SER A 658 -0.44 20.92 -2.31
C SER A 658 -0.67 21.61 -0.96
N VAL A 659 -1.56 21.05 -0.13
CA VAL A 659 -1.78 21.58 1.22
C VAL A 659 -0.50 21.45 2.04
N ILE A 660 -0.01 22.57 2.54
CA ILE A 660 1.23 22.65 3.30
C ILE A 660 0.90 22.59 4.81
N GLU A 661 1.18 21.48 5.44
CA GLU A 661 0.90 21.28 6.88
C GLU A 661 2.01 21.80 7.80
N ARG A 662 3.23 21.86 7.27
CA ARG A 662 4.41 22.29 8.03
C ARG A 662 4.91 23.60 7.49
N ALA A 663 5.39 24.43 8.38
CA ALA A 663 6.08 25.66 7.98
C ALA A 663 7.38 25.32 7.26
N GLU A 664 7.31 25.29 5.93
CA GLU A 664 8.45 25.09 5.02
C GLU A 664 9.04 26.43 4.60
N HIS A 665 10.21 26.39 3.96
CA HIS A 665 10.96 27.58 3.58
C HIS A 665 10.14 28.63 2.81
N ARG A 666 9.24 28.20 1.91
CA ARG A 666 8.39 29.11 1.11
C ARG A 666 7.38 29.85 1.98
N GLY A 667 6.60 29.14 2.81
CA GLY A 667 5.59 29.73 3.68
C GLY A 667 6.20 30.62 4.76
N ILE A 668 7.32 30.20 5.35
CA ILE A 668 8.10 31.03 6.30
C ILE A 668 8.58 32.32 5.61
N GLY A 669 8.99 32.25 4.34
CA GLY A 669 9.36 33.43 3.56
C GLY A 669 8.22 34.41 3.39
N ILE A 670 7.03 33.96 3.00
CA ILE A 670 5.83 34.78 2.83
C ILE A 670 5.46 35.48 4.15
N ILE A 671 5.34 34.73 5.24
CA ILE A 671 5.01 35.25 6.56
C ILE A 671 6.06 36.32 7.00
N PHE A 672 7.33 36.06 6.71
CA PHE A 672 8.38 37.01 7.04
C PHE A 672 8.20 38.34 6.30
N HIS A 673 8.04 38.29 4.95
CA HIS A 673 7.85 39.48 4.14
C HIS A 673 6.63 40.28 4.57
N ASN A 674 5.48 39.61 4.77
CA ASN A 674 4.26 40.25 5.26
C ASN A 674 4.47 40.91 6.63
N THR A 675 5.14 40.22 7.55
CA THR A 675 5.43 40.76 8.88
C THR A 675 6.35 41.99 8.80
N MET A 676 7.38 41.98 7.97
CA MET A 676 8.28 43.11 7.76
C MET A 676 7.55 44.29 7.11
N GLU A 677 6.64 44.01 6.15
CA GLU A 677 5.79 45.06 5.56
C GLU A 677 4.95 45.74 6.66
N GLU A 678 4.24 44.97 7.49
CA GLU A 678 3.35 45.51 8.54
C GLU A 678 4.12 46.31 9.58
N ILE A 679 5.36 45.89 9.93
CA ILE A 679 6.25 46.57 10.88
C ILE A 679 6.76 47.90 10.34
N TYR A 680 7.26 47.98 9.11
CA TYR A 680 7.96 49.16 8.55
C TYR A 680 7.06 50.10 7.75
N LYS A 681 5.90 49.66 7.27
CA LYS A 681 4.97 50.47 6.47
C LYS A 681 4.57 51.79 7.11
N PRO A 682 4.36 51.92 8.46
CA PRO A 682 4.06 53.20 9.11
C PRO A 682 5.20 54.23 9.05
N PHE A 683 6.41 53.79 8.73
CA PHE A 683 7.62 54.63 8.71
C PHE A 683 8.09 55.03 7.31
N ILE A 684 7.31 54.73 6.26
CA ILE A 684 7.65 55.17 4.90
C ILE A 684 7.70 56.72 4.88
N GLY A 685 8.79 57.27 4.31
CA GLY A 685 9.05 58.72 4.24
C GLY A 685 9.49 59.34 5.60
N LYS A 686 9.79 58.50 6.62
CA LYS A 686 10.19 58.98 7.93
C LYS A 686 11.55 58.41 8.35
N LYS A 687 12.33 59.21 9.14
CA LYS A 687 13.53 58.70 9.80
C LYS A 687 13.16 57.73 10.90
N LEU A 688 13.81 56.62 10.96
CA LEU A 688 13.64 55.65 12.05
C LEU A 688 14.21 56.16 13.35
N THR A 689 13.54 55.89 14.45
CA THR A 689 14.01 56.23 15.81
C THR A 689 14.04 54.99 16.69
N LYS A 690 14.97 54.95 17.64
CA LYS A 690 15.12 53.85 18.61
C LYS A 690 13.81 53.57 19.37
N ILE A 691 13.06 54.63 19.71
CA ILE A 691 11.79 54.51 20.48
C ILE A 691 10.74 53.77 19.65
N ASN A 692 10.62 54.13 18.38
CA ASN A 692 9.66 53.53 17.49
C ASN A 692 9.99 52.05 17.21
N LEU A 693 11.26 51.71 16.96
CA LEU A 693 11.68 50.35 16.71
C LEU A 693 11.50 49.44 17.95
N LYS A 694 11.76 49.96 19.17
CA LYS A 694 11.46 49.20 20.39
C LYS A 694 9.96 48.90 20.58
N LYS A 695 9.06 49.80 20.14
CA LYS A 695 7.62 49.51 20.12
C LYS A 695 7.28 48.41 19.12
N CYS A 696 7.94 48.42 17.97
CA CYS A 696 7.72 47.38 16.97
C CYS A 696 8.13 45.98 17.49
N ILE A 697 9.25 45.86 18.19
CA ILE A 697 9.70 44.60 18.80
C ILE A 697 8.62 44.01 19.72
N LYS A 698 7.96 44.83 20.52
CA LYS A 698 6.90 44.39 21.44
C LYS A 698 5.63 43.88 20.72
N ASN A 699 5.45 44.29 19.46
CA ASN A 699 4.25 43.91 18.67
C ASN A 699 4.48 42.76 17.69
N ILE A 700 5.73 42.26 17.54
CA ILE A 700 6.08 41.19 16.59
C ILE A 700 5.21 39.96 16.81
N GLU A 701 5.07 39.52 18.06
CA GLU A 701 4.29 38.31 18.39
C GLU A 701 2.84 38.41 17.91
N ASN A 702 2.19 39.58 18.06
CA ASN A 702 0.81 39.79 17.63
C ASN A 702 0.69 39.70 16.09
N ILE A 703 1.61 40.31 15.35
CA ILE A 703 1.61 40.29 13.88
C ILE A 703 1.87 38.85 13.40
N LEU A 704 2.86 38.19 13.98
CA LEU A 704 3.17 36.81 13.60
C LEU A 704 2.03 35.84 13.90
N ASN A 705 1.32 36.02 15.03
CA ASN A 705 0.15 35.20 15.35
C ASN A 705 -0.92 35.31 14.25
N LYS A 706 -1.16 36.52 13.74
CA LYS A 706 -2.11 36.77 12.67
C LYS A 706 -1.67 36.09 11.36
N GLU A 707 -0.42 36.34 10.94
CA GLU A 707 0.12 35.79 9.68
C GLU A 707 0.18 34.24 9.70
N PHE A 708 0.62 33.64 10.82
CA PHE A 708 0.63 32.19 10.98
C PHE A 708 -0.79 31.58 11.03
N GLU A 709 -1.75 32.29 11.65
CA GLU A 709 -3.14 31.81 11.69
C GLU A 709 -3.80 31.91 10.30
N GLU A 710 -3.46 32.88 9.49
CA GLU A 710 -3.91 33.00 8.11
C GLU A 710 -3.34 31.89 7.24
N GLU A 711 -2.05 31.55 7.33
CA GLU A 711 -1.37 30.57 6.49
C GLU A 711 -1.60 29.10 6.94
N TYR A 712 -1.54 28.84 8.26
CA TYR A 712 -1.57 27.46 8.80
C TYR A 712 -2.77 27.16 9.70
N GLY A 713 -3.67 28.10 9.89
CA GLY A 713 -4.78 27.99 10.85
C GLY A 713 -4.26 27.88 12.30
N LYS A 714 -5.13 27.59 13.24
CA LYS A 714 -4.76 27.49 14.68
C LYS A 714 -3.80 26.36 15.02
N SER A 715 -3.54 25.44 14.09
CA SER A 715 -2.64 24.29 14.29
C SER A 715 -1.17 24.69 14.43
N TYR A 716 -0.77 25.89 14.03
CA TYR A 716 0.62 26.34 14.16
C TYR A 716 1.11 26.41 15.62
N LYS A 717 0.20 26.50 16.58
CA LYS A 717 0.53 26.54 18.01
C LYS A 717 1.08 25.23 18.56
N TYR A 718 1.11 24.16 17.76
CA TYR A 718 1.52 22.81 18.15
C TYR A 718 2.60 22.24 17.22
N GLY A 719 3.37 21.29 17.74
CA GLY A 719 4.34 20.53 16.97
C GLY A 719 5.50 21.37 16.42
N LYS A 720 5.97 21.04 15.21
CA LYS A 720 7.13 21.70 14.60
C LYS A 720 6.88 23.16 14.19
N ASN A 721 5.64 23.54 13.95
CA ASN A 721 5.30 24.90 13.51
C ASN A 721 5.56 25.95 14.61
N ILE A 722 5.42 25.57 15.88
CA ILE A 722 5.76 26.48 17.00
C ILE A 722 7.26 26.82 17.03
N ILE A 723 8.12 25.87 16.60
CA ILE A 723 9.56 26.11 16.52
C ILE A 723 9.86 27.12 15.42
N ALA A 724 9.20 26.97 14.25
CA ALA A 724 9.33 27.91 13.14
C ALA A 724 8.84 29.30 13.55
N PHE A 725 7.71 29.40 14.26
CA PHE A 725 7.17 30.65 14.80
C PHE A 725 8.18 31.35 15.71
N LYS A 726 8.69 30.64 16.71
CA LYS A 726 9.64 31.23 17.69
C LYS A 726 11.01 31.57 17.06
N ALA A 727 11.46 30.79 16.08
CA ALA A 727 12.65 31.10 15.32
C ALA A 727 12.49 32.38 14.50
N LEU A 728 11.31 32.53 13.85
CA LEU A 728 11.01 33.71 13.05
C LEU A 728 10.87 34.97 13.90
N GLU A 729 10.16 34.87 15.06
CA GLU A 729 10.03 35.95 16.06
C GLU A 729 11.42 36.47 16.50
N LYS A 730 12.31 35.53 16.85
CA LYS A 730 13.66 35.87 17.27
C LYS A 730 14.47 36.52 16.15
N ASN A 731 14.38 35.99 14.92
CA ASN A 731 15.13 36.51 13.77
C ASN A 731 14.67 37.94 13.39
N ILE A 732 13.35 38.18 13.38
CA ILE A 732 12.80 39.51 13.11
C ILE A 732 13.23 40.49 14.21
N SER A 733 13.15 40.08 15.48
CA SER A 733 13.64 40.90 16.62
C SER A 733 15.11 41.29 16.47
N ASN A 734 15.98 40.30 16.16
CA ASN A 734 17.40 40.53 15.94
C ASN A 734 17.66 41.51 14.77
N LEU A 735 16.87 41.43 13.70
CA LEU A 735 17.02 42.31 12.53
C LEU A 735 16.65 43.75 12.87
N ILE A 736 15.60 43.99 13.64
CA ILE A 736 15.22 45.31 14.13
C ILE A 736 16.29 45.83 15.11
N GLU A 737 16.88 44.97 15.93
CA GLU A 737 17.99 45.35 16.82
C GLU A 737 19.26 45.80 16.04
N VAL A 738 19.53 45.23 14.87
CA VAL A 738 20.63 45.72 14.00
C VAL A 738 20.34 47.13 13.55
N ASP A 739 19.13 47.48 13.14
CA ASP A 739 18.76 48.84 12.79
C ASP A 739 18.86 49.78 14.02
N ILE A 740 18.46 49.34 15.20
CA ILE A 740 18.62 50.11 16.44
C ILE A 740 20.10 50.40 16.72
N LYS A 741 20.96 49.41 16.61
CA LYS A 741 22.43 49.59 16.82
C LYS A 741 23.03 50.57 15.85
N LYS A 742 22.66 50.54 14.56
CA LYS A 742 23.09 51.50 13.55
C LYS A 742 22.69 52.95 13.94
N ILE A 743 21.45 53.13 14.40
CA ILE A 743 20.95 54.43 14.86
C ILE A 743 21.72 54.92 16.12
N GLU A 744 22.02 54.01 17.04
CA GLU A 744 22.81 54.32 18.24
C GLU A 744 24.26 54.71 17.90
N GLN A 745 24.79 54.19 16.79
CA GLN A 745 26.10 54.55 16.25
C GLN A 745 26.09 55.84 15.41
N GLY A 746 24.92 56.51 15.34
CA GLY A 746 24.82 57.83 14.68
C GLY A 746 24.35 57.73 13.20
N SER A 747 23.97 56.58 12.70
CA SER A 747 23.41 56.43 11.34
C SER A 747 21.99 56.98 11.27
N GLU A 748 21.71 57.80 10.26
CA GLU A 748 20.35 58.20 9.91
C GLU A 748 19.77 57.26 8.89
N ILE A 749 18.67 56.58 9.24
CA ILE A 749 17.97 55.64 8.36
C ILE A 749 16.57 56.18 8.09
N GLU A 750 16.25 56.38 6.82
CA GLU A 750 14.93 56.76 6.33
C GLU A 750 14.39 55.67 5.40
N ILE A 751 13.19 55.14 5.68
CA ILE A 751 12.54 54.15 4.86
C ILE A 751 11.88 54.86 3.66
N LEU A 752 12.20 54.42 2.46
CA LEU A 752 11.63 54.99 1.23
C LEU A 752 10.55 54.08 0.62
N VAL A 753 10.80 52.79 0.59
CA VAL A 753 9.87 51.79 -0.02
C VAL A 753 9.89 50.51 0.81
N ILE A 754 8.72 49.88 0.98
CA ILE A 754 8.56 48.54 1.56
C ILE A 754 7.57 47.75 0.67
N GLU A 755 7.97 46.55 0.24
CA GLU A 755 7.16 45.55 -0.47
C GLU A 755 6.35 46.08 -1.67
N GLU A 756 6.90 47.03 -2.41
CA GLU A 756 6.22 47.71 -3.52
C GLU A 756 6.65 47.17 -4.88
N LEU A 757 5.67 47.01 -5.79
CA LEU A 757 5.89 46.53 -7.16
C LEU A 757 6.27 47.69 -8.08
N PHE A 758 7.47 47.61 -8.66
CA PHE A 758 7.91 48.56 -9.69
C PHE A 758 7.91 47.91 -11.06
N LYS A 759 7.60 48.73 -12.07
CA LYS A 759 7.63 48.36 -13.48
C LYS A 759 8.20 49.52 -14.29
N THR A 760 9.16 49.25 -15.18
CA THR A 760 9.78 50.27 -16.03
C THR A 760 10.00 49.74 -17.43
N GLU A 761 9.90 50.66 -18.41
CA GLU A 761 10.21 50.40 -19.84
C GLU A 761 11.72 50.47 -20.05
N LEU A 762 12.28 49.48 -20.72
CA LEU A 762 13.64 49.43 -21.17
C LEU A 762 13.67 49.12 -22.68
N LYS A 763 14.82 49.33 -23.31
CA LYS A 763 14.98 49.06 -24.75
C LYS A 763 16.21 48.22 -25.01
N THR A 764 16.10 47.27 -25.93
CA THR A 764 17.24 46.53 -26.47
C THR A 764 18.10 47.42 -27.38
N LYS A 765 19.27 46.97 -27.73
CA LYS A 765 20.15 47.62 -28.70
C LYS A 765 19.50 47.68 -30.09
N THR A 766 18.64 46.73 -30.40
CA THR A 766 17.84 46.67 -31.64
C THR A 766 16.63 47.59 -31.62
N GLY A 767 16.36 48.31 -30.53
CA GLY A 767 15.25 49.25 -30.36
C GLY A 767 13.93 48.60 -29.90
N LYS A 768 13.92 47.27 -29.65
CA LYS A 768 12.73 46.60 -29.14
C LYS A 768 12.46 47.03 -27.70
N LYS A 769 11.21 47.47 -27.42
CA LYS A 769 10.75 47.84 -26.07
C LYS A 769 10.36 46.60 -25.25
N PHE A 770 10.72 46.56 -24.00
CA PHE A 770 10.30 45.58 -23.03
C PHE A 770 10.13 46.21 -21.66
N TYR A 771 9.36 45.48 -20.78
CA TYR A 771 9.20 45.94 -19.43
C TYR A 771 9.93 44.99 -18.47
N LEU A 772 10.63 45.60 -17.51
CA LEU A 772 11.16 44.92 -16.32
C LEU A 772 10.22 45.24 -15.14
N LYS A 773 9.88 44.24 -14.32
CA LYS A 773 9.08 44.41 -13.10
C LYS A 773 9.72 43.67 -11.94
N GLY A 774 9.53 44.19 -10.72
CA GLY A 774 9.99 43.52 -9.49
C GLY A 774 9.34 44.12 -8.25
N LYS A 775 9.02 43.27 -7.30
CA LYS A 775 8.57 43.68 -5.98
C LYS A 775 9.80 43.86 -5.13
N MET A 776 10.00 45.07 -4.57
CA MET A 776 11.19 45.41 -3.80
C MET A 776 10.89 45.31 -2.32
N ASP A 777 11.68 44.53 -1.59
CA ASP A 777 11.40 44.25 -0.18
C ASP A 777 11.62 45.50 0.69
N ARG A 778 12.77 46.15 0.58
CA ARG A 778 13.06 47.38 1.34
C ARG A 778 14.02 48.30 0.58
N ILE A 779 13.66 49.55 0.51
CA ILE A 779 14.56 50.63 0.08
C ILE A 779 14.67 51.67 1.14
N GLN A 780 15.90 52.00 1.51
CA GLN A 780 16.18 52.98 2.55
C GLN A 780 17.26 53.98 2.12
N LYS A 781 17.25 55.11 2.71
CA LYS A 781 18.32 56.09 2.65
C LYS A 781 19.10 56.06 3.94
N GLU A 782 20.39 55.66 3.87
CA GLU A 782 21.30 55.60 5.04
C GLU A 782 22.44 56.58 4.86
N ASN A 783 22.51 57.59 5.69
CA ASN A 783 23.51 58.65 5.63
C ASN A 783 23.66 59.31 4.24
N GLY A 784 22.53 59.55 3.56
CA GLY A 784 22.47 60.15 2.23
C GLY A 784 22.55 59.17 1.06
N ILE A 785 23.00 57.93 1.24
CA ILE A 785 23.13 56.91 0.20
C ILE A 785 21.89 56.03 0.16
N ILE A 786 21.36 55.75 -1.02
CA ILE A 786 20.23 54.84 -1.22
C ILE A 786 20.70 53.39 -1.19
N SER A 787 20.05 52.59 -0.41
CA SER A 787 20.30 51.14 -0.29
C SER A 787 19.05 50.33 -0.64
N VAL A 788 19.19 49.46 -1.62
CA VAL A 788 18.18 48.49 -2.06
C VAL A 788 18.49 47.19 -1.38
N LEU A 789 17.55 46.70 -0.53
CA LEU A 789 17.73 45.51 0.29
C LEU A 789 16.70 44.43 -0.10
N ASP A 790 17.21 43.23 -0.29
CA ASP A 790 16.39 42.03 -0.53
C ASP A 790 16.51 41.10 0.67
N TYR A 791 15.39 40.54 1.13
CA TYR A 791 15.35 39.66 2.27
C TYR A 791 15.40 38.18 1.86
N LYS A 792 16.28 37.39 2.51
CA LYS A 792 16.36 35.95 2.26
C LYS A 792 16.32 35.16 3.55
N THR A 793 15.33 34.27 3.67
CA THR A 793 15.20 33.34 4.80
C THR A 793 16.19 32.16 4.70
N GLY A 794 16.68 31.85 3.50
CA GLY A 794 17.65 30.80 3.23
C GLY A 794 19.10 31.21 3.39
N ASN A 795 20.00 30.26 3.12
CA ASN A 795 21.46 30.52 3.12
C ASN A 795 21.86 31.27 1.88
N VAL A 796 22.64 32.33 2.02
CA VAL A 796 23.18 33.13 0.92
C VAL A 796 24.69 32.97 0.92
N ASP A 797 25.27 32.46 -0.17
CA ASP A 797 26.71 32.38 -0.36
C ASP A 797 27.24 33.77 -0.77
N LYS A 798 28.12 34.34 0.04
CA LYS A 798 28.76 35.65 -0.21
C LYS A 798 29.51 35.69 -1.58
N ARG A 799 30.00 34.55 -2.04
CA ARG A 799 30.70 34.45 -3.33
C ARG A 799 29.75 34.68 -4.52
N LYS A 800 28.46 34.38 -4.36
CA LYS A 800 27.42 34.61 -5.36
C LYS A 800 27.02 36.09 -5.51
N LEU A 801 27.45 36.94 -4.58
CA LEU A 801 27.20 38.38 -4.58
C LEU A 801 28.45 39.17 -5.07
N SER A 802 29.54 38.51 -5.46
CA SER A 802 30.74 39.15 -5.99
C SER A 802 30.93 38.73 -7.44
N TYR A 803 31.18 39.71 -8.31
CA TYR A 803 31.50 39.51 -9.72
C TYR A 803 32.75 40.28 -10.12
N THR A 804 33.52 39.84 -11.11
CA THR A 804 34.77 40.47 -11.57
C THR A 804 34.58 41.11 -12.93
N ASN A 805 33.72 40.53 -13.75
CA ASN A 805 33.35 41.07 -15.05
C ASN A 805 31.81 41.14 -15.10
N ASN A 806 31.32 42.14 -15.72
CA ASN A 806 29.89 42.37 -15.80
C ASN A 806 29.14 41.22 -16.54
N ASP A 807 29.80 40.56 -17.49
CA ASP A 807 29.23 39.37 -18.14
C ASP A 807 29.13 38.15 -17.18
N ASP A 808 29.92 38.09 -16.10
CA ASP A 808 29.81 37.04 -15.05
C ASP A 808 28.46 37.06 -14.34
N VAL A 809 27.75 38.17 -14.35
CA VAL A 809 26.43 38.31 -13.71
C VAL A 809 25.36 37.47 -14.39
N ILE A 810 25.54 37.17 -15.68
CA ILE A 810 24.63 36.32 -16.47
C ILE A 810 24.98 34.84 -16.27
N ASP A 811 26.04 34.51 -15.59
CA ASP A 811 26.43 33.15 -15.27
C ASP A 811 25.46 32.53 -14.25
N ASN A 812 25.13 31.27 -14.43
CA ASN A 812 24.27 30.43 -13.59
C ASN A 812 24.64 30.51 -12.10
N SER A 813 25.90 30.76 -11.77
CA SER A 813 26.40 30.88 -10.40
C SER A 813 26.06 32.21 -9.71
N LYS A 814 25.64 33.28 -10.43
CA LYS A 814 25.52 34.66 -9.93
C LYS A 814 24.07 35.21 -9.93
N THR A 815 23.09 34.36 -9.95
CA THR A 815 21.66 34.74 -10.10
C THR A 815 21.13 35.66 -8.98
N ASN A 816 21.71 35.65 -7.78
CA ASN A 816 21.38 36.61 -6.72
C ASN A 816 21.90 38.01 -7.03
N ALA A 817 23.08 38.12 -7.66
CA ALA A 817 23.61 39.42 -8.10
C ALA A 817 22.72 40.02 -9.19
N LEU A 818 22.26 39.21 -10.15
CA LEU A 818 21.30 39.65 -11.18
C LEU A 818 20.00 40.22 -10.56
N GLN A 819 19.45 39.58 -9.54
CA GLN A 819 18.25 40.09 -8.85
C GLN A 819 18.46 41.48 -8.25
N LEU A 820 19.58 41.70 -7.56
CA LEU A 820 19.93 42.98 -6.96
C LEU A 820 20.15 44.06 -8.00
N ILE A 821 20.79 43.72 -9.11
CA ILE A 821 21.00 44.62 -10.27
C ILE A 821 19.67 45.03 -10.89
N CYS A 822 18.75 44.09 -11.10
CA CYS A 822 17.41 44.39 -11.57
C CYS A 822 16.67 45.37 -10.64
N TYR A 823 16.77 45.17 -9.33
CA TYR A 823 16.13 46.05 -8.36
C TYR A 823 16.75 47.45 -8.31
N ALA A 824 18.08 47.55 -8.33
CA ALA A 824 18.76 48.83 -8.38
C ALA A 824 18.39 49.64 -9.64
N LEU A 825 18.32 48.95 -10.82
CA LEU A 825 17.92 49.57 -12.07
C LEU A 825 16.45 50.03 -12.06
N LEU A 826 15.53 49.18 -11.58
CA LEU A 826 14.10 49.53 -11.48
C LEU A 826 13.89 50.78 -10.62
N TYR A 827 14.51 50.83 -9.45
CA TYR A 827 14.38 52.00 -8.58
C TYR A 827 14.96 53.24 -9.20
N SER A 828 16.19 53.19 -9.77
CA SER A 828 16.84 54.34 -10.40
C SER A 828 16.01 54.92 -11.54
N LYS A 829 15.45 54.06 -12.41
CA LYS A 829 14.61 54.49 -13.57
C LYS A 829 13.29 55.09 -13.16
N LYS A 830 12.62 54.46 -12.13
CA LYS A 830 11.27 54.91 -11.68
C LYS A 830 11.30 56.30 -11.07
N ILE A 831 12.32 56.63 -10.29
CA ILE A 831 12.44 57.89 -9.56
C ILE A 831 13.36 58.90 -10.28
N ASN A 832 13.94 58.50 -11.42
CA ASN A 832 14.92 59.30 -12.17
C ASN A 832 16.12 59.70 -11.27
N HIS A 833 16.55 58.78 -10.38
CA HIS A 833 17.62 59.02 -9.42
C HIS A 833 18.96 58.95 -10.14
N LYS A 834 19.75 60.00 -9.95
CA LYS A 834 21.06 60.15 -10.60
C LYS A 834 22.25 59.94 -9.62
N GLY A 835 21.95 59.66 -8.36
CA GLY A 835 22.95 59.48 -7.31
C GLY A 835 23.40 58.05 -7.15
N ASP A 836 24.25 57.86 -6.15
CA ASP A 836 24.84 56.56 -5.79
C ASP A 836 23.83 55.61 -5.13
N ILE A 837 23.87 54.34 -5.56
CA ILE A 837 22.99 53.26 -5.04
C ILE A 837 23.87 52.11 -4.55
N LYS A 838 23.49 51.52 -3.41
CA LYS A 838 23.98 50.23 -2.90
C LYS A 838 22.88 49.18 -3.07
N ALA A 839 23.25 47.94 -3.34
CA ALA A 839 22.32 46.84 -3.33
C ALA A 839 22.84 45.68 -2.49
N GLY A 840 22.01 45.03 -1.72
CA GLY A 840 22.46 43.95 -0.84
C GLY A 840 21.34 43.03 -0.33
N ILE A 841 21.77 41.91 0.22
CA ILE A 841 20.84 40.89 0.81
C ILE A 841 20.99 40.87 2.32
N VAL A 842 19.85 40.84 3.00
CA VAL A 842 19.77 40.57 4.45
C VAL A 842 19.34 39.11 4.62
N SER A 843 20.25 38.28 5.12
CA SER A 843 20.03 36.86 5.30
C SER A 843 19.86 36.47 6.76
N PHE A 844 18.86 35.63 7.09
CA PHE A 844 18.64 35.16 8.46
C PHE A 844 19.84 34.42 9.05
N LYS A 845 20.55 33.66 8.23
CA LYS A 845 21.71 32.89 8.70
C LYS A 845 22.93 33.76 8.95
N HIS A 846 22.91 35.00 8.44
CA HIS A 846 24.03 35.96 8.50
C HIS A 846 23.60 37.30 9.14
N ILE A 847 22.59 37.32 10.00
CA ILE A 847 22.06 38.55 10.63
C ILE A 847 23.17 39.30 11.32
N ASN A 848 24.10 38.64 12.00
CA ASN A 848 25.22 39.27 12.70
C ASN A 848 26.27 39.87 11.76
N ASP A 849 26.33 39.45 10.51
CA ASP A 849 27.21 40.00 9.48
C ASP A 849 26.63 41.29 8.86
N GLY A 850 25.38 41.65 9.20
CA GLY A 850 24.67 42.79 8.63
C GLY A 850 24.21 42.52 7.19
N VAL A 851 24.31 43.55 6.33
CA VAL A 851 23.93 43.47 4.93
C VAL A 851 25.05 42.85 4.11
N LEU A 852 24.75 41.82 3.38
CA LEU A 852 25.65 41.22 2.39
C LEU A 852 25.58 42.04 1.10
N TRP A 853 26.51 42.92 0.89
CA TRP A 853 26.51 43.83 -0.26
C TRP A 853 26.89 43.14 -1.58
N LEU A 854 26.30 43.58 -2.65
CA LEU A 854 26.74 43.30 -4.03
C LEU A 854 28.09 44.00 -4.26
N ASN A 855 29.08 43.25 -4.69
CA ASN A 855 30.45 43.71 -4.83
C ASN A 855 30.97 43.46 -6.25
N GLU A 856 31.49 44.50 -6.90
CA GLU A 856 32.32 44.39 -8.08
C GLU A 856 33.80 44.29 -7.61
N LYS A 857 34.47 43.24 -8.03
CA LYS A 857 35.93 43.07 -7.78
C LYS A 857 36.69 43.64 -8.92
N THR A 858 37.44 44.73 -8.67
CA THR A 858 38.35 45.29 -9.67
C THR A 858 39.58 44.40 -9.86
N ILE A 859 40.26 44.59 -10.97
CA ILE A 859 41.51 43.87 -11.32
C ILE A 859 42.57 43.98 -10.22
N ASN A 860 42.57 45.09 -9.48
CA ASN A 860 43.45 45.34 -8.33
C ASN A 860 42.98 44.74 -7.01
N LYS A 861 41.97 43.82 -7.02
CA LYS A 861 41.37 43.24 -5.83
C LYS A 861 40.64 44.22 -4.90
N GLU A 862 40.41 45.44 -5.31
CA GLU A 862 39.55 46.37 -4.59
C GLU A 862 38.07 46.01 -4.84
N THR A 863 37.18 46.17 -3.81
CA THR A 863 35.79 45.89 -3.90
C THR A 863 34.99 47.19 -3.99
N LYS A 864 34.20 47.35 -5.04
CA LYS A 864 33.28 48.46 -5.24
C LYS A 864 31.84 47.94 -4.93
N ASN A 865 31.14 48.58 -4.01
CA ASN A 865 29.78 48.28 -3.60
C ASN A 865 28.80 49.46 -3.75
N ILE A 866 29.25 50.54 -4.35
CA ILE A 866 28.47 51.74 -4.67
C ILE A 866 28.41 51.88 -6.17
N PHE A 867 27.20 51.88 -6.73
CA PHE A 867 26.96 51.94 -8.16
C PHE A 867 26.50 53.34 -8.55
N ASN A 868 27.17 53.93 -9.47
CA ASN A 868 26.84 55.25 -10.00
C ASN A 868 26.01 55.13 -11.29
N LYS A 869 25.70 56.27 -11.92
CA LYS A 869 24.88 56.33 -13.14
C LYS A 869 25.45 55.51 -14.31
N SER A 870 26.77 55.49 -14.49
CA SER A 870 27.43 54.73 -15.58
C SER A 870 27.31 53.22 -15.38
N ASP A 871 27.42 52.77 -14.15
CA ASP A 871 27.23 51.36 -13.79
C ASP A 871 25.77 50.92 -14.08
N LEU A 872 24.78 51.77 -13.74
CA LEU A 872 23.36 51.50 -14.03
C LEU A 872 23.05 51.46 -15.51
N VAL A 873 23.66 52.26 -16.34
CA VAL A 873 23.49 52.19 -17.80
C VAL A 873 24.07 50.85 -18.29
N TYR A 874 25.17 50.43 -17.78
CA TYR A 874 25.75 49.13 -18.13
C TYR A 874 24.89 47.96 -17.70
N PHE A 875 24.29 48.01 -16.53
CA PHE A 875 23.33 47.01 -16.07
C PHE A 875 22.09 46.95 -16.99
N GLU A 876 21.62 48.10 -17.50
CA GLU A 876 20.55 48.13 -18.51
C GLU A 876 20.97 47.39 -19.78
N GLU A 877 22.16 47.64 -20.30
CA GLU A 877 22.66 46.90 -21.47
C GLU A 877 22.78 45.40 -21.26
N LEU A 878 23.20 44.99 -20.09
CA LEU A 878 23.29 43.57 -19.72
C LEU A 878 21.95 42.88 -19.72
N ILE A 879 20.93 43.50 -19.12
CA ILE A 879 19.56 42.96 -19.12
C ILE A 879 18.98 42.94 -20.53
N ALA A 880 19.25 43.98 -21.32
CA ALA A 880 18.82 44.05 -22.70
C ALA A 880 19.42 42.92 -23.55
N LYS A 881 20.71 42.59 -23.37
CA LYS A 881 21.36 41.45 -24.01
C LYS A 881 20.71 40.13 -23.68
N LEU A 882 20.35 39.93 -22.41
CA LEU A 882 19.65 38.69 -21.96
C LEU A 882 18.25 38.58 -22.61
N ILE A 883 17.53 39.68 -22.71
CA ILE A 883 16.24 39.71 -23.41
C ILE A 883 16.41 39.41 -24.90
N GLU A 884 17.44 39.94 -25.57
CA GLU A 884 17.75 39.61 -26.97
C GLU A 884 17.98 38.11 -27.15
N GLN A 885 18.67 37.43 -26.21
CA GLN A 885 18.86 35.96 -26.22
C GLN A 885 17.50 35.22 -26.08
N ILE A 886 16.61 35.70 -25.24
CA ILE A 886 15.27 35.09 -25.07
C ILE A 886 14.49 35.17 -26.39
N TYR A 887 14.65 36.24 -27.17
CA TYR A 887 13.97 36.46 -28.46
C TYR A 887 14.69 35.91 -29.70
N ASP A 888 15.94 35.47 -29.56
CA ASP A 888 16.73 34.92 -30.68
C ASP A 888 16.07 33.65 -31.21
N THR A 889 15.51 33.70 -32.41
CA THR A 889 14.84 32.58 -33.08
C THR A 889 15.77 31.48 -33.55
N ASN A 890 17.11 31.78 -33.65
CA ASN A 890 18.09 30.76 -34.02
C ASN A 890 18.49 29.85 -32.84
N ILE A 891 18.14 30.25 -31.62
CA ILE A 891 18.44 29.50 -30.42
C ILE A 891 17.11 28.93 -29.84
N SER A 892 16.97 27.61 -29.82
CA SER A 892 15.84 26.93 -29.19
C SER A 892 15.98 26.96 -27.67
N PHE A 893 14.84 26.80 -26.97
CA PHE A 893 14.91 26.50 -25.54
C PHE A 893 15.35 25.03 -25.36
N LYS A 894 16.41 24.82 -24.63
CA LYS A 894 16.99 23.50 -24.38
C LYS A 894 17.55 23.39 -22.95
N ASN A 895 17.69 22.18 -22.44
CA ASN A 895 18.51 21.91 -21.27
C ASN A 895 19.97 21.79 -21.69
N GLU A 896 20.85 22.56 -21.05
CA GLU A 896 22.30 22.40 -21.21
C GLU A 896 22.84 21.28 -20.34
#